data_eedc21360ff4d35fe8f647a4237f4c72
#
_entry.id   eedc21360ff4d35fe8f647a4237f4c72
#
_cell.length_a   1.000
_cell.length_b   1.000
_cell.length_c   1.000
_cell.angle_alpha   90.00
_cell.angle_beta   90.00
_cell.angle_gamma   90.00
#
_symmetry.space_group_name_H-M   'P 1'
#
loop_
_entity.id
_entity.type
_entity.pdbx_description
1 polymer ?
#
loop_
_entity_poly.entity_id
_entity_poly.type
_entity_poly.pdbx_seq_one_letter_code
_entity_poly.pdbx_strand_id
1 'polypeptide(L)'
;NLGTAFSKIEQMEAAIEHYQAAIALDSTFYQSHYNLGNAYLAQHQNEDAIAAYRQALRLKPDHRQSLHNLGACLQNLEQFEAAAIAYQQALALKPDHAIAHNSLGEILRKLGRVDDAIEHLKRAITIDSDFAEAHNNLGVAYYYRGQFEEADDCYQNALRLDPNYANAQLNYGFLSLLKGDLQTGFRYYEQRWTGQSLTPPSFPQPQWDGANFNGKTIFLCHEQGFGDTIQFIRYALLVAERGGRVLIGCSAPLMRLLKTAPGIDQLILEGEPLPPFDCYALLLSLPYLLGTTLDTIPAAIPYLSAPDLSTPNARLKVGIVWGGNSKNGNDRDRSISLTDLLPLLSLTGVEFYSLQKDRSEELQQFREMHPLIEIVDLDEQLEDFADTAAAIAPLDLVISVDTSVAHLAGAMGKSVWILLCAVPDWRWFLDRVDSPWYPTAQLFRQRYLGDWSSVTQSAMDQLSKMIENSSQNLAPSLDYGSSSAMSVRSKIKQIGIGFPIGGSLGWGVYGLNLALQLLKIPDLEPVPLIEISALSELNPVLRSRLNSVLHYPQQIKTLLAQNPDKILNTNLLTLKPLGNHFATSDDNHRIQGTHNVGVIFSEDTQFLPSEIEQANRYDRIIVGSHWSAEILRSYGLAQVETVQQGIDPTLFHPAPKSGLLHDRFVIFSGGKLEHRKGQDIVVAAFRIFRSRHPEALLLTAWHNHWLHTMTGLDLAGHVTGLPTVDARGRLQITRWLTENNIPADAVLDVGMIPNAIAPQILREADVAVFPNRAEGGTNLVAMESLACGIPTILSANTGHLDLIQPDLCYPLRTQHQVIGNEHYRGTEGWGESDVEEVVEQLEQVYRDRSEAQRRGTAAAQFMQNWTWEIQVQRSLKVLADFL
;
A
#
# COMPACT_ATOMS: atom_id res chain seq x y z
N ASN A 1 38.48 -9.24 38.44
CA ASN A 1 37.69 -9.35 39.69
C ASN A 1 37.45 -7.98 40.34
N LEU A 2 38.45 -7.05 40.42
CA LEU A 2 38.25 -5.70 40.96
C LEU A 2 37.23 -4.89 40.17
N GLY A 3 37.30 -4.86 38.84
CA GLY A 3 36.33 -4.18 38.00
C GLY A 3 34.89 -4.66 38.25
N THR A 4 34.72 -5.99 38.45
CA THR A 4 33.40 -6.56 38.77
C THR A 4 32.93 -6.16 40.20
N ALA A 5 33.83 -5.96 41.12
CA ALA A 5 33.49 -5.47 42.46
C ALA A 5 33.05 -4.00 42.41
N PHE A 6 33.78 -3.15 41.68
CA PHE A 6 33.41 -1.74 41.45
C PHE A 6 32.08 -1.58 40.70
N SER A 7 31.84 -2.40 39.69
CA SER A 7 30.57 -2.42 38.99
C SER A 7 29.39 -2.76 39.88
N LYS A 8 29.56 -3.69 40.85
CA LYS A 8 28.52 -4.07 41.85
C LYS A 8 28.19 -2.98 42.86
N ILE A 9 29.08 -2.04 43.10
CA ILE A 9 28.87 -0.88 44.00
C ILE A 9 28.63 0.41 43.19
N GLU A 10 28.25 0.27 41.92
CA GLU A 10 27.88 1.35 40.99
C GLU A 10 28.98 2.39 40.73
N GLN A 11 30.26 2.05 41.00
CA GLN A 11 31.40 2.90 40.65
C GLN A 11 31.91 2.53 39.24
N MET A 12 31.17 2.99 38.21
CA MET A 12 31.38 2.54 36.83
C MET A 12 32.70 3.02 36.24
N GLU A 13 33.17 4.26 36.52
CA GLU A 13 34.48 4.76 36.09
C GLU A 13 35.59 3.88 36.57
N ALA A 14 35.64 3.55 37.86
CA ALA A 14 36.65 2.65 38.42
C ALA A 14 36.56 1.24 37.86
N ALA A 15 35.31 0.77 37.57
CA ALA A 15 35.12 -0.52 36.94
C ALA A 15 35.72 -0.55 35.53
N ILE A 16 35.50 0.52 34.73
CA ILE A 16 36.03 0.68 33.36
C ILE A 16 37.55 0.66 33.38
N GLU A 17 38.21 1.44 34.28
CA GLU A 17 39.67 1.47 34.38
C GLU A 17 40.24 0.07 34.70
N HIS A 18 39.62 -0.66 35.61
CA HIS A 18 40.06 -2.00 35.98
C HIS A 18 39.81 -3.05 34.89
N TYR A 19 38.74 -2.92 34.08
CA TYR A 19 38.51 -3.80 32.91
C TYR A 19 39.50 -3.50 31.82
N GLN A 20 39.82 -2.22 31.55
CA GLN A 20 40.83 -1.82 30.56
C GLN A 20 42.23 -2.32 31.00
N ALA A 21 42.59 -2.21 32.29
CA ALA A 21 43.82 -2.78 32.82
C ALA A 21 43.87 -4.32 32.69
N ALA A 22 42.75 -4.99 32.90
CA ALA A 22 42.67 -6.45 32.71
C ALA A 22 42.86 -6.83 31.24
N ILE A 23 42.29 -6.08 30.29
CA ILE A 23 42.46 -6.26 28.84
C ILE A 23 43.90 -6.00 28.40
N ALA A 24 44.58 -5.03 29.02
CA ALA A 24 45.98 -4.74 28.74
C ALA A 24 46.92 -5.89 29.22
N LEU A 25 46.52 -6.60 30.27
CA LEU A 25 47.24 -7.79 30.75
C LEU A 25 46.94 -9.04 29.93
N ASP A 26 45.70 -9.22 29.52
CA ASP A 26 45.27 -10.34 28.69
C ASP A 26 44.14 -9.87 27.76
N SER A 27 44.50 -9.52 26.55
CA SER A 27 43.59 -9.06 25.52
C SER A 27 42.71 -10.17 24.94
N THR A 28 43.00 -11.44 25.23
CA THR A 28 42.24 -12.61 24.72
C THR A 28 41.10 -13.05 25.65
N PHE A 29 41.04 -12.45 26.86
CA PHE A 29 40.01 -12.79 27.83
C PHE A 29 38.68 -12.10 27.54
N TYR A 30 37.82 -12.78 26.81
CA TYR A 30 36.54 -12.21 26.30
C TYR A 30 35.64 -11.64 27.41
N GLN A 31 35.68 -12.22 28.64
CA GLN A 31 34.87 -11.72 29.75
C GLN A 31 35.22 -10.28 30.13
N SER A 32 36.50 -9.87 30.03
CA SER A 32 36.90 -8.48 30.35
C SER A 32 36.30 -7.52 29.35
N HIS A 33 36.27 -7.85 28.03
CA HIS A 33 35.62 -7.07 26.99
C HIS A 33 34.09 -7.02 27.19
N TYR A 34 33.46 -8.15 27.50
CA TYR A 34 32.03 -8.20 27.81
C TYR A 34 31.68 -7.33 29.03
N ASN A 35 32.42 -7.43 30.13
CA ASN A 35 32.16 -6.63 31.33
C ASN A 35 32.45 -5.13 31.12
N LEU A 36 33.46 -4.80 30.31
CA LEU A 36 33.73 -3.44 29.90
C LEU A 36 32.54 -2.88 29.09
N GLY A 37 31.98 -3.65 28.13
CA GLY A 37 30.77 -3.31 27.41
C GLY A 37 29.58 -3.06 28.33
N ASN A 38 29.36 -3.89 29.35
CA ASN A 38 28.31 -3.69 30.33
C ASN A 38 28.50 -2.39 31.14
N ALA A 39 29.75 -2.03 31.52
CA ALA A 39 30.05 -0.81 32.23
C ALA A 39 29.80 0.45 31.37
N TYR A 40 30.15 0.39 30.07
CA TYR A 40 29.86 1.46 29.14
C TYR A 40 28.33 1.60 28.89
N LEU A 41 27.61 0.49 28.72
CA LEU A 41 26.15 0.50 28.56
C LEU A 41 25.47 1.13 29.79
N ALA A 42 25.92 0.80 31.01
CA ALA A 42 25.40 1.40 32.26
C ALA A 42 25.63 2.93 32.33
N GLN A 43 26.63 3.43 31.62
CA GLN A 43 26.90 4.88 31.48
C GLN A 43 26.28 5.49 30.21
N HIS A 44 25.41 4.77 29.51
CA HIS A 44 24.81 5.19 28.23
C HIS A 44 25.84 5.47 27.11
N GLN A 45 27.07 4.96 27.21
CA GLN A 45 28.12 5.07 26.17
C GLN A 45 27.96 3.93 25.17
N ASN A 46 26.95 4.02 24.33
CA ASN A 46 26.53 2.92 23.46
C ASN A 46 27.58 2.54 22.42
N GLU A 47 28.30 3.50 21.83
CA GLU A 47 29.35 3.26 20.83
C GLU A 47 30.54 2.47 21.42
N ASP A 48 30.99 2.86 22.61
CA ASP A 48 32.07 2.19 23.30
C ASP A 48 31.65 0.78 23.77
N ALA A 49 30.40 0.63 24.22
CA ALA A 49 29.82 -0.66 24.54
C ALA A 49 29.78 -1.58 23.31
N ILE A 50 29.35 -1.11 22.17
CA ILE A 50 29.34 -1.84 20.88
C ILE A 50 30.76 -2.31 20.53
N ALA A 51 31.75 -1.43 20.64
CA ALA A 51 33.15 -1.78 20.36
C ALA A 51 33.63 -2.90 21.27
N ALA A 52 33.35 -2.81 22.55
CA ALA A 52 33.72 -3.80 23.54
C ALA A 52 32.99 -5.16 23.31
N TYR A 53 31.68 -5.17 23.05
CA TYR A 53 30.95 -6.40 22.76
C TYR A 53 31.41 -7.06 21.45
N ARG A 54 31.72 -6.29 20.41
CA ARG A 54 32.30 -6.82 19.15
C ARG A 54 33.65 -7.49 19.41
N GLN A 55 34.51 -6.96 20.30
CA GLN A 55 35.75 -7.61 20.68
C GLN A 55 35.51 -8.90 21.46
N ALA A 56 34.55 -8.88 22.41
CA ALA A 56 34.17 -10.09 23.11
C ALA A 56 33.71 -11.20 22.16
N LEU A 57 32.92 -10.82 21.12
CA LEU A 57 32.39 -11.73 20.09
C LEU A 57 33.45 -12.21 19.11
N ARG A 58 34.48 -11.41 18.80
CA ARG A 58 35.65 -11.88 18.02
C ARG A 58 36.39 -13.01 18.73
N LEU A 59 36.50 -12.91 20.04
CA LEU A 59 37.19 -13.90 20.88
C LEU A 59 36.30 -15.11 21.18
N LYS A 60 34.99 -14.86 21.32
CA LYS A 60 33.99 -15.91 21.61
C LYS A 60 32.70 -15.62 20.82
N PRO A 61 32.58 -16.09 19.56
CA PRO A 61 31.45 -15.82 18.67
C PRO A 61 30.09 -16.33 19.20
N ASP A 62 30.10 -17.36 20.04
CA ASP A 62 28.91 -17.98 20.64
C ASP A 62 28.52 -17.35 22.00
N HIS A 63 29.07 -16.15 22.34
CA HIS A 63 28.74 -15.51 23.62
C HIS A 63 27.38 -14.76 23.49
N ARG A 64 26.31 -15.49 23.77
CA ARG A 64 24.92 -15.02 23.64
C ARG A 64 24.64 -13.70 24.36
N GLN A 65 25.16 -13.49 25.56
CA GLN A 65 24.96 -12.26 26.34
C GLN A 65 25.56 -11.04 25.60
N SER A 66 26.73 -11.19 24.99
CA SER A 66 27.31 -10.12 24.17
C SER A 66 26.47 -9.81 22.94
N LEU A 67 25.90 -10.83 22.26
CA LEU A 67 25.00 -10.62 21.13
C LEU A 67 23.73 -9.89 21.54
N HIS A 68 23.11 -10.30 22.66
CA HIS A 68 21.90 -9.63 23.15
C HIS A 68 22.17 -8.18 23.53
N ASN A 69 23.23 -7.91 24.33
CA ASN A 69 23.58 -6.57 24.79
C ASN A 69 24.07 -5.68 23.62
N LEU A 70 24.74 -6.26 22.60
CA LEU A 70 25.06 -5.57 21.35
C LEU A 70 23.78 -5.13 20.64
N GLY A 71 22.77 -6.01 20.56
CA GLY A 71 21.44 -5.68 20.02
C GLY A 71 20.80 -4.51 20.78
N ALA A 72 20.87 -4.50 22.12
CA ALA A 72 20.34 -3.41 22.94
C ALA A 72 21.05 -2.07 22.70
N CYS A 73 22.39 -2.06 22.60
CA CYS A 73 23.14 -0.84 22.27
C CYS A 73 22.80 -0.31 20.88
N LEU A 74 22.69 -1.21 19.87
CA LEU A 74 22.31 -0.86 18.52
C LEU A 74 20.88 -0.31 18.46
N GLN A 75 19.96 -0.88 19.24
CA GLN A 75 18.59 -0.38 19.40
C GLN A 75 18.57 1.04 19.98
N ASN A 76 19.40 1.31 21.02
CA ASN A 76 19.52 2.64 21.61
C ASN A 76 20.05 3.69 20.63
N LEU A 77 20.85 3.28 19.63
CA LEU A 77 21.35 4.14 18.55
C LEU A 77 20.45 4.11 17.31
N GLU A 78 19.25 3.55 17.42
CA GLU A 78 18.25 3.42 16.32
C GLU A 78 18.77 2.65 15.08
N GLN A 79 19.83 1.84 15.25
CA GLN A 79 20.36 0.95 14.22
C GLN A 79 19.57 -0.36 14.18
N PHE A 80 18.29 -0.28 13.82
CA PHE A 80 17.31 -1.35 14.01
C PHE A 80 17.63 -2.62 13.23
N GLU A 81 18.09 -2.53 11.98
CA GLU A 81 18.46 -3.69 11.18
C GLU A 81 19.62 -4.46 11.80
N ALA A 82 20.65 -3.74 12.29
CA ALA A 82 21.79 -4.36 12.93
C ALA A 82 21.41 -4.97 14.29
N ALA A 83 20.52 -4.33 15.05
CA ALA A 83 19.97 -4.84 16.29
C ALA A 83 19.21 -6.15 16.06
N ALA A 84 18.35 -6.21 15.03
CA ALA A 84 17.60 -7.41 14.67
C ALA A 84 18.54 -8.59 14.37
N ILE A 85 19.60 -8.37 13.61
CA ILE A 85 20.62 -9.39 13.31
C ILE A 85 21.27 -9.91 14.58
N ALA A 86 21.65 -9.02 15.49
CA ALA A 86 22.29 -9.40 16.76
C ALA A 86 21.35 -10.24 17.65
N TYR A 87 20.08 -9.88 17.76
CA TYR A 87 19.08 -10.65 18.48
C TYR A 87 18.78 -12.00 17.81
N GLN A 88 18.70 -12.07 16.49
CA GLN A 88 18.54 -13.32 15.76
C GLN A 88 19.72 -14.27 15.99
N GLN A 89 20.95 -13.77 15.98
CA GLN A 89 22.13 -14.58 16.32
C GLN A 89 22.11 -15.07 17.77
N ALA A 90 21.65 -14.24 18.72
CA ALA A 90 21.48 -14.65 20.11
C ALA A 90 20.42 -15.77 20.25
N LEU A 91 19.33 -15.68 19.50
CA LEU A 91 18.26 -16.69 19.47
C LEU A 91 18.68 -17.97 18.76
N ALA A 92 19.54 -17.91 17.75
CA ALA A 92 20.11 -19.09 17.11
C ALA A 92 20.92 -19.94 18.12
N LEU A 93 21.56 -19.29 19.09
CA LEU A 93 22.31 -19.98 20.17
C LEU A 93 21.40 -20.51 21.30
N LYS A 94 20.30 -19.79 21.56
CA LYS A 94 19.30 -20.20 22.56
C LYS A 94 17.89 -19.83 22.06
N PRO A 95 17.18 -20.73 21.39
CA PRO A 95 15.85 -20.48 20.85
C PRO A 95 14.78 -20.17 21.91
N ASP A 96 14.95 -20.68 23.14
CA ASP A 96 14.01 -20.42 24.24
C ASP A 96 14.54 -19.30 25.14
N HIS A 97 14.55 -18.06 24.63
CA HIS A 97 14.97 -16.88 25.37
C HIS A 97 13.95 -15.77 25.26
N ALA A 98 12.99 -15.69 26.20
CA ALA A 98 11.86 -14.78 26.16
C ALA A 98 12.26 -13.33 25.92
N ILE A 99 13.27 -12.82 26.66
CA ILE A 99 13.72 -11.41 26.53
C ILE A 99 14.25 -11.12 25.12
N ALA A 100 15.02 -12.03 24.52
CA ALA A 100 15.53 -11.81 23.17
C ALA A 100 14.41 -11.85 22.10
N HIS A 101 13.40 -12.71 22.29
CA HIS A 101 12.21 -12.72 21.45
C HIS A 101 11.40 -11.42 21.59
N ASN A 102 11.24 -10.92 22.83
CA ASN A 102 10.56 -9.65 23.07
C ASN A 102 11.30 -8.48 22.41
N SER A 103 12.61 -8.36 22.63
CA SER A 103 13.43 -7.29 22.03
C SER A 103 13.42 -7.36 20.49
N LEU A 104 13.54 -8.56 19.91
CA LEU A 104 13.45 -8.73 18.45
C LEU A 104 12.07 -8.37 17.93
N GLY A 105 11.01 -8.73 18.64
CA GLY A 105 9.64 -8.36 18.28
C GLY A 105 9.43 -6.84 18.25
N GLU A 106 9.94 -6.13 19.28
CA GLU A 106 9.88 -4.66 19.30
C GLU A 106 10.61 -4.04 18.09
N ILE A 107 11.83 -4.52 17.79
CA ILE A 107 12.61 -4.02 16.67
C ILE A 107 11.94 -4.31 15.33
N LEU A 108 11.41 -5.51 15.11
CA LEU A 108 10.71 -5.88 13.89
C LEU A 108 9.49 -4.99 13.65
N ARG A 109 8.75 -4.63 14.72
CA ARG A 109 7.65 -3.66 14.63
C ARG A 109 8.15 -2.29 14.18
N LYS A 110 9.26 -1.77 14.76
CA LYS A 110 9.86 -0.49 14.34
C LYS A 110 10.33 -0.50 12.88
N LEU A 111 10.74 -1.67 12.37
CA LEU A 111 11.08 -1.90 10.96
C LEU A 111 9.85 -2.09 10.04
N GLY A 112 8.63 -1.99 10.57
CA GLY A 112 7.40 -2.20 9.81
C GLY A 112 7.04 -3.67 9.55
N ARG A 113 7.81 -4.62 10.10
CA ARG A 113 7.61 -6.08 9.97
C ARG A 113 6.68 -6.58 11.08
N VAL A 114 5.44 -6.08 11.08
CA VAL A 114 4.51 -6.27 12.19
C VAL A 114 4.12 -7.74 12.39
N ASP A 115 3.97 -8.51 11.32
CA ASP A 115 3.61 -9.94 11.41
C ASP A 115 4.72 -10.77 12.06
N ASP A 116 5.96 -10.53 11.67
CA ASP A 116 7.12 -11.19 12.28
C ASP A 116 7.27 -10.79 13.76
N ALA A 117 6.99 -9.51 14.06
CA ALA A 117 7.00 -9.03 15.46
C ALA A 117 5.99 -9.79 16.32
N ILE A 118 4.76 -9.95 15.85
CA ILE A 118 3.69 -10.70 16.54
C ILE A 118 4.12 -12.15 16.79
N GLU A 119 4.76 -12.81 15.85
CA GLU A 119 5.24 -14.19 16.00
C GLU A 119 6.27 -14.28 17.13
N HIS A 120 7.28 -13.40 17.12
CA HIS A 120 8.31 -13.38 18.14
C HIS A 120 7.77 -13.01 19.52
N LEU A 121 6.86 -12.04 19.62
CA LEU A 121 6.23 -11.66 20.89
C LEU A 121 5.35 -12.77 21.46
N LYS A 122 4.59 -13.48 20.63
CA LYS A 122 3.87 -14.69 21.05
C LYS A 122 4.81 -15.78 21.55
N ARG A 123 5.97 -15.93 20.92
CA ARG A 123 6.97 -16.89 21.37
C ARG A 123 7.53 -16.48 22.74
N ALA A 124 7.80 -15.17 22.97
CA ALA A 124 8.24 -14.67 24.27
C ALA A 124 7.25 -15.02 25.38
N ILE A 125 5.96 -14.79 25.18
CA ILE A 125 4.87 -15.10 26.12
C ILE A 125 4.71 -16.62 26.32
N THR A 126 4.92 -17.42 25.25
CA THR A 126 4.88 -18.88 25.37
C THR A 126 6.01 -19.42 26.26
N ILE A 127 7.19 -18.77 26.24
CA ILE A 127 8.34 -19.14 27.07
C ILE A 127 8.17 -18.63 28.50
N ASP A 128 7.64 -17.41 28.66
CA ASP A 128 7.39 -16.75 29.93
C ASP A 128 6.03 -16.07 29.90
N SER A 129 5.01 -16.74 30.45
CA SER A 129 3.61 -16.24 30.44
C SER A 129 3.38 -15.01 31.32
N ASP A 130 4.28 -14.78 32.27
CA ASP A 130 4.18 -13.69 33.26
C ASP A 130 5.01 -12.46 32.84
N PHE A 131 5.51 -12.44 31.59
CA PHE A 131 6.30 -11.35 31.07
C PHE A 131 5.39 -10.17 30.61
N ALA A 132 5.06 -9.28 31.55
CA ALA A 132 4.17 -8.14 31.33
C ALA A 132 4.58 -7.26 30.13
N GLU A 133 5.89 -7.01 29.97
CA GLU A 133 6.41 -6.22 28.84
C GLU A 133 6.14 -6.88 27.49
N ALA A 134 6.26 -8.21 27.38
CA ALA A 134 5.98 -8.92 26.16
C ALA A 134 4.48 -8.86 25.80
N HIS A 135 3.59 -8.94 26.78
CA HIS A 135 2.16 -8.71 26.59
C HIS A 135 1.89 -7.28 26.09
N ASN A 136 2.48 -6.27 26.73
CA ASN A 136 2.36 -4.88 26.27
C ASN A 136 2.84 -4.71 24.81
N ASN A 137 4.03 -5.21 24.50
CA ASN A 137 4.63 -5.08 23.17
C ASN A 137 3.82 -5.83 22.09
N LEU A 138 3.22 -6.97 22.44
CA LEU A 138 2.28 -7.68 21.57
C LEU A 138 1.00 -6.85 21.35
N GLY A 139 0.49 -6.20 22.39
CA GLY A 139 -0.64 -5.25 22.29
C GLY A 139 -0.33 -4.10 21.33
N VAL A 140 0.87 -3.51 21.44
CA VAL A 140 1.33 -2.45 20.53
C VAL A 140 1.42 -2.97 19.09
N ALA A 141 1.94 -4.18 18.87
CA ALA A 141 2.02 -4.77 17.53
C ALA A 141 0.62 -5.01 16.92
N TYR A 142 -0.34 -5.50 17.70
CA TYR A 142 -1.72 -5.64 17.28
C TYR A 142 -2.40 -4.29 17.01
N TYR A 143 -2.14 -3.27 17.84
CA TYR A 143 -2.64 -1.91 17.64
C TYR A 143 -2.21 -1.36 16.26
N TYR A 144 -0.91 -1.46 15.91
CA TYR A 144 -0.41 -1.02 14.60
C TYR A 144 -0.95 -1.85 13.42
N ARG A 145 -1.39 -3.08 13.69
CA ARG A 145 -2.06 -3.93 12.69
C ARG A 145 -3.56 -3.62 12.54
N GLY A 146 -4.13 -2.74 13.39
CA GLY A 146 -5.56 -2.43 13.45
C GLY A 146 -6.40 -3.52 14.15
N GLN A 147 -5.77 -4.45 14.85
CA GLN A 147 -6.42 -5.51 15.64
C GLN A 147 -6.64 -5.04 17.08
N PHE A 148 -7.63 -4.17 17.25
CA PHE A 148 -7.81 -3.42 18.50
C PHE A 148 -8.35 -4.28 19.66
N GLU A 149 -9.11 -5.34 19.39
CA GLU A 149 -9.61 -6.24 20.43
C GLU A 149 -8.47 -7.11 20.98
N GLU A 150 -7.61 -7.66 20.09
CA GLU A 150 -6.42 -8.40 20.53
C GLU A 150 -5.42 -7.51 21.27
N ALA A 151 -5.32 -6.24 20.87
CA ALA A 151 -4.49 -5.26 21.58
C ALA A 151 -5.03 -4.99 22.99
N ASP A 152 -6.35 -4.85 23.14
CA ASP A 152 -7.05 -4.65 24.41
C ASP A 152 -6.75 -5.81 25.38
N ASP A 153 -6.96 -7.05 24.93
CA ASP A 153 -6.66 -8.26 25.70
C ASP A 153 -5.19 -8.29 26.18
N CYS A 154 -4.28 -7.92 25.30
CA CYS A 154 -2.84 -7.90 25.61
C CYS A 154 -2.51 -6.83 26.67
N TYR A 155 -3.03 -5.63 26.56
CA TYR A 155 -2.80 -4.57 27.55
C TYR A 155 -3.43 -4.92 28.90
N GLN A 156 -4.63 -5.48 28.91
CA GLN A 156 -5.27 -5.95 30.15
C GLN A 156 -4.46 -7.06 30.82
N ASN A 157 -3.89 -7.99 30.04
CA ASN A 157 -2.99 -9.03 30.59
C ASN A 157 -1.71 -8.42 31.17
N ALA A 158 -1.09 -7.46 30.49
CA ALA A 158 0.07 -6.76 31.00
C ALA A 158 -0.23 -6.07 32.34
N LEU A 159 -1.39 -5.37 32.43
CA LEU A 159 -1.83 -4.67 33.66
C LEU A 159 -2.29 -5.62 34.77
N ARG A 160 -2.78 -6.80 34.44
CA ARG A 160 -3.07 -7.87 35.43
C ARG A 160 -1.78 -8.41 36.05
N LEU A 161 -0.71 -8.53 35.27
CA LEU A 161 0.59 -9.00 35.73
C LEU A 161 1.34 -7.92 36.51
N ASP A 162 1.35 -6.70 36.00
CA ASP A 162 1.90 -5.53 36.67
C ASP A 162 0.93 -4.33 36.57
N PRO A 163 0.10 -4.10 37.61
CA PRO A 163 -0.85 -2.99 37.61
C PRO A 163 -0.22 -1.60 37.54
N ASN A 164 1.07 -1.48 37.87
CA ASN A 164 1.81 -0.21 37.86
C ASN A 164 2.69 -0.05 36.60
N TYR A 165 2.59 -0.95 35.62
CA TYR A 165 3.37 -0.85 34.40
C TYR A 165 2.92 0.34 33.55
N ALA A 166 3.62 1.46 33.69
CA ALA A 166 3.23 2.76 33.12
C ALA A 166 3.03 2.73 31.60
N ASN A 167 3.88 2.00 30.85
CA ASN A 167 3.73 1.90 29.40
C ASN A 167 2.44 1.15 29.02
N ALA A 168 2.08 0.09 29.74
CA ALA A 168 0.84 -0.62 29.49
C ALA A 168 -0.38 0.23 29.86
N GLN A 169 -0.30 0.99 30.97
CA GLN A 169 -1.35 1.94 31.35
C GLN A 169 -1.56 3.00 30.26
N LEU A 170 -0.47 3.60 29.76
CA LEU A 170 -0.54 4.62 28.73
C LEU A 170 -1.09 4.07 27.40
N ASN A 171 -0.60 2.90 26.95
CA ASN A 171 -1.06 2.27 25.70
C ASN A 171 -2.53 1.84 25.80
N TYR A 172 -2.95 1.32 26.95
CA TYR A 172 -4.35 1.01 27.22
C TYR A 172 -5.21 2.28 27.25
N GLY A 173 -4.67 3.37 27.80
CA GLY A 173 -5.29 4.69 27.77
C GLY A 173 -5.53 5.19 26.36
N PHE A 174 -4.53 5.13 25.48
CA PHE A 174 -4.66 5.49 24.06
C PHE A 174 -5.71 4.63 23.34
N LEU A 175 -5.70 3.33 23.56
CA LEU A 175 -6.70 2.43 22.96
C LEU A 175 -8.12 2.72 23.47
N SER A 176 -8.28 2.98 24.78
CA SER A 176 -9.57 3.37 25.37
C SER A 176 -10.10 4.67 24.78
N LEU A 177 -9.24 5.70 24.65
CA LEU A 177 -9.60 6.96 23.99
C LEU A 177 -10.02 6.74 22.53
N LEU A 178 -9.27 5.94 21.78
CA LEU A 178 -9.55 5.60 20.39
C LEU A 178 -10.90 4.87 20.24
N LYS A 179 -11.24 3.99 21.17
CA LYS A 179 -12.52 3.26 21.23
C LYS A 179 -13.68 4.15 21.75
N GLY A 180 -13.41 5.37 22.24
CA GLY A 180 -14.40 6.32 22.76
C GLY A 180 -14.70 6.19 24.25
N ASP A 181 -14.01 5.33 24.99
CA ASP A 181 -14.07 5.32 26.46
C ASP A 181 -13.16 6.41 27.01
N LEU A 182 -13.66 7.66 26.98
CA LEU A 182 -12.89 8.82 27.38
C LEU A 182 -12.57 8.82 28.88
N GLN A 183 -13.44 8.26 29.73
CA GLN A 183 -13.21 8.26 31.18
C GLN A 183 -12.04 7.34 31.56
N THR A 184 -12.05 6.12 31.07
CA THR A 184 -10.92 5.19 31.28
C THR A 184 -9.66 5.73 30.59
N GLY A 185 -9.81 6.20 29.35
CA GLY A 185 -8.70 6.68 28.55
C GLY A 185 -7.97 7.85 29.18
N PHE A 186 -8.66 8.93 29.54
CA PHE A 186 -8.02 10.09 30.16
C PHE A 186 -7.43 9.80 31.55
N ARG A 187 -8.04 8.90 32.32
CA ARG A 187 -7.46 8.44 33.58
C ARG A 187 -6.09 7.81 33.41
N TYR A 188 -5.92 6.93 32.40
CA TYR A 188 -4.65 6.31 32.12
C TYR A 188 -3.69 7.21 31.32
N TYR A 189 -4.21 8.18 30.58
CA TYR A 189 -3.41 9.16 29.87
C TYR A 189 -2.60 10.07 30.82
N GLU A 190 -2.96 10.16 32.10
CA GLU A 190 -2.17 10.84 33.13
C GLU A 190 -0.78 10.21 33.33
N GLN A 191 -0.56 8.96 32.85
CA GLN A 191 0.75 8.30 32.85
C GLN A 191 1.68 8.78 31.73
N ARG A 192 1.27 9.72 30.87
CA ARG A 192 2.06 10.21 29.72
C ARG A 192 3.45 10.77 30.06
N TRP A 193 3.68 11.07 31.30
CA TRP A 193 4.96 11.57 31.81
C TRP A 193 5.90 10.44 32.30
N THR A 194 5.37 9.29 32.60
CA THR A 194 6.14 8.13 33.06
C THR A 194 6.69 7.38 31.86
N GLY A 195 8.00 7.20 31.81
CA GLY A 195 8.66 6.47 30.70
C GLY A 195 9.10 7.34 29.51
N GLN A 196 8.80 8.63 29.49
CA GLN A 196 9.39 9.60 28.57
C GLN A 196 10.51 10.37 29.27
N SER A 197 11.51 10.82 28.49
CA SER A 197 12.62 11.68 28.99
C SER A 197 12.17 13.08 29.44
N LEU A 198 10.86 13.32 29.47
CA LEU A 198 10.25 14.60 29.80
C LEU A 198 9.82 14.60 31.28
N THR A 199 10.24 15.63 32.01
CA THR A 199 9.79 15.89 33.38
C THR A 199 8.53 16.75 33.34
N PRO A 200 7.44 16.35 34.03
CA PRO A 200 6.25 17.18 34.10
C PRO A 200 6.59 18.53 34.78
N PRO A 201 5.96 19.63 34.33
CA PRO A 201 6.06 20.90 35.04
C PRO A 201 5.70 20.72 36.50
N SER A 202 6.54 21.20 37.39
CA SER A 202 6.33 21.12 38.84
C SER A 202 6.41 22.52 39.44
N PHE A 203 5.39 22.86 40.24
CA PHE A 203 5.31 24.14 40.92
C PHE A 203 5.12 23.93 42.43
N PRO A 204 5.51 24.90 43.26
CA PRO A 204 5.25 24.84 44.71
C PRO A 204 3.77 24.79 45.08
N GLN A 205 2.91 25.31 44.18
CA GLN A 205 1.45 25.35 44.35
C GLN A 205 0.85 23.98 44.13
N PRO A 206 -0.29 23.64 44.74
CA PRO A 206 -0.94 22.35 44.53
C PRO A 206 -1.51 22.23 43.12
N GLN A 207 -1.51 21.00 42.61
CA GLN A 207 -2.25 20.68 41.39
C GLN A 207 -3.75 20.77 41.65
N TRP A 208 -4.50 21.33 40.71
CA TRP A 208 -5.96 21.46 40.80
C TRP A 208 -6.63 20.10 40.68
N ASP A 209 -7.68 19.88 41.46
CA ASP A 209 -8.43 18.62 41.53
C ASP A 209 -9.78 18.65 40.80
N GLY A 210 -10.07 19.70 40.04
CA GLY A 210 -11.34 19.88 39.33
C GLY A 210 -12.45 20.58 40.13
N ALA A 211 -12.25 20.85 41.42
CA ALA A 211 -13.24 21.54 42.28
C ALA A 211 -13.35 23.05 41.99
N ASN A 212 -14.42 23.69 42.53
CA ASN A 212 -14.55 25.15 42.46
C ASN A 212 -13.43 25.83 43.26
N PHE A 213 -12.74 26.79 42.66
CA PHE A 213 -11.62 27.48 43.28
C PHE A 213 -11.93 28.90 43.81
N ASN A 214 -13.21 29.34 43.76
CA ASN A 214 -13.80 30.43 44.53
C ASN A 214 -12.95 31.72 44.59
N GLY A 215 -12.70 32.37 43.48
CA GLY A 215 -11.95 33.62 43.39
C GLY A 215 -10.43 33.47 43.42
N LYS A 216 -9.87 32.25 43.48
CA LYS A 216 -8.42 31.97 43.37
C LYS A 216 -7.96 32.08 41.93
N THR A 217 -6.65 32.13 41.73
CA THR A 217 -5.99 32.14 40.40
C THR A 217 -5.47 30.75 40.10
N ILE A 218 -5.88 30.22 38.95
CA ILE A 218 -5.33 28.97 38.40
C ILE A 218 -4.37 29.26 37.24
N PHE A 219 -3.27 28.50 37.16
CA PHE A 219 -2.35 28.52 36.05
C PHE A 219 -2.54 27.21 35.23
N LEU A 220 -2.98 27.37 33.97
CA LEU A 220 -3.07 26.27 33.01
C LEU A 220 -1.77 26.20 32.21
N CYS A 221 -1.07 25.09 32.36
CA CYS A 221 0.20 24.86 31.72
C CYS A 221 -0.03 24.11 30.39
N HIS A 222 0.42 24.69 29.27
CA HIS A 222 0.42 23.99 27.98
C HIS A 222 1.47 22.89 28.00
N GLU A 223 1.27 21.88 27.14
CA GLU A 223 2.13 20.73 27.00
C GLU A 223 1.99 20.15 25.58
N GLN A 224 2.99 19.37 25.16
CA GLN A 224 3.01 18.72 23.85
C GLN A 224 2.93 19.69 22.65
N GLY A 225 2.16 19.34 21.59
CA GLY A 225 2.13 20.08 20.34
C GLY A 225 1.19 21.26 20.27
N PHE A 226 1.30 22.06 19.22
CA PHE A 226 0.41 23.18 18.98
C PHE A 226 -1.05 22.75 18.81
N GLY A 227 -1.27 21.61 18.11
CA GLY A 227 -2.60 21.03 17.93
C GLY A 227 -3.28 20.70 19.25
N ASP A 228 -2.51 20.19 20.22
CA ASP A 228 -3.00 19.89 21.57
C ASP A 228 -3.47 21.16 22.29
N THR A 229 -2.66 22.20 22.25
CA THR A 229 -3.04 23.50 22.85
C THR A 229 -4.28 24.08 22.17
N ILE A 230 -4.34 24.08 20.83
CA ILE A 230 -5.50 24.55 20.06
C ILE A 230 -6.76 23.75 20.42
N GLN A 231 -6.66 22.42 20.55
CA GLN A 231 -7.81 21.59 20.88
C GLN A 231 -8.28 21.80 22.32
N PHE A 232 -7.36 21.74 23.29
CA PHE A 232 -7.74 21.70 24.70
C PHE A 232 -7.94 23.09 25.34
N ILE A 233 -7.57 24.17 24.67
CA ILE A 233 -7.87 25.52 25.15
C ILE A 233 -9.37 25.76 25.32
N ARG A 234 -10.24 25.00 24.61
CA ARG A 234 -11.69 25.05 24.76
C ARG A 234 -12.17 24.79 26.19
N TYR A 235 -11.37 24.09 26.99
CA TYR A 235 -11.66 23.84 28.39
C TYR A 235 -11.43 25.05 29.28
N ALA A 236 -10.71 26.09 28.84
CA ALA A 236 -10.44 27.30 29.65
C ALA A 236 -11.73 27.97 30.14
N LEU A 237 -12.78 28.00 29.27
CA LEU A 237 -14.09 28.56 29.64
C LEU A 237 -14.74 27.75 30.79
N LEU A 238 -14.70 26.41 30.71
CA LEU A 238 -15.24 25.55 31.78
C LEU A 238 -14.47 25.69 33.10
N VAL A 239 -13.17 25.93 33.01
CA VAL A 239 -12.34 26.24 34.18
C VAL A 239 -12.72 27.60 34.77
N ALA A 240 -12.88 28.62 33.93
CA ALA A 240 -13.31 29.95 34.38
C ALA A 240 -14.68 29.92 35.07
N GLU A 241 -15.61 29.09 34.60
CA GLU A 241 -16.94 28.89 35.21
C GLU A 241 -16.86 28.27 36.61
N ARG A 242 -15.72 27.69 37.03
CA ARG A 242 -15.46 27.19 38.40
C ARG A 242 -15.09 28.31 39.37
N GLY A 243 -15.07 29.57 38.93
CA GLY A 243 -15.09 30.79 39.72
C GLY A 243 -13.72 31.30 40.16
N GLY A 244 -12.92 31.76 39.25
CA GLY A 244 -11.68 32.42 39.56
C GLY A 244 -10.98 32.99 38.33
N ARG A 245 -9.73 33.39 38.50
CA ARG A 245 -8.89 33.94 37.43
C ARG A 245 -8.09 32.85 36.74
N VAL A 246 -8.09 32.83 35.42
CA VAL A 246 -7.40 31.80 34.60
C VAL A 246 -6.20 32.42 33.89
N LEU A 247 -5.02 31.96 34.24
CA LEU A 247 -3.76 32.25 33.57
C LEU A 247 -3.38 31.07 32.68
N ILE A 248 -2.88 31.35 31.48
CA ILE A 248 -2.45 30.28 30.56
C ILE A 248 -1.03 30.54 30.08
N GLY A 249 -0.15 29.56 30.27
CA GLY A 249 1.14 29.54 29.61
C GLY A 249 1.00 29.08 28.18
N CYS A 250 1.66 29.71 27.21
CA CYS A 250 1.67 29.30 25.83
C CYS A 250 2.96 29.68 25.10
N SER A 251 3.25 28.95 24.04
CA SER A 251 4.37 29.21 23.14
C SER A 251 4.12 30.41 22.22
N ALA A 252 5.19 31.08 21.79
CA ALA A 252 5.15 32.27 20.97
C ALA A 252 4.24 32.19 19.73
N PRO A 253 4.26 31.07 18.93
CA PRO A 253 3.40 30.95 17.74
C PRO A 253 1.90 30.96 18.02
N LEU A 254 1.47 30.72 19.26
CA LEU A 254 0.06 30.66 19.65
C LEU A 254 -0.43 31.95 20.34
N MET A 255 0.49 32.83 20.79
CA MET A 255 0.15 34.00 21.61
C MET A 255 -0.90 34.90 21.00
N ARG A 256 -0.79 35.23 19.71
CA ARG A 256 -1.74 36.12 19.02
C ARG A 256 -3.10 35.48 18.85
N LEU A 257 -3.12 34.16 18.49
CA LEU A 257 -4.34 33.40 18.27
C LEU A 257 -5.13 33.25 19.58
N LEU A 258 -4.48 32.84 20.66
CA LEU A 258 -5.15 32.52 21.93
C LEU A 258 -5.75 33.73 22.63
N LYS A 259 -5.40 34.95 22.22
CA LYS A 259 -6.12 36.18 22.68
C LYS A 259 -7.61 36.19 22.31
N THR A 260 -8.00 35.36 21.34
CA THR A 260 -9.39 35.24 20.91
C THR A 260 -10.17 34.19 21.69
N ALA A 261 -9.50 33.35 22.49
CA ALA A 261 -10.12 32.27 23.22
C ALA A 261 -10.88 32.76 24.45
N PRO A 262 -12.11 32.28 24.68
CA PRO A 262 -12.91 32.69 25.85
C PRO A 262 -12.39 32.06 27.15
N GLY A 263 -12.65 32.71 28.28
CA GLY A 263 -12.32 32.17 29.61
C GLY A 263 -10.86 32.33 30.03
N ILE A 264 -10.08 33.16 29.33
CA ILE A 264 -8.67 33.48 29.64
C ILE A 264 -8.55 34.89 30.13
N ASP A 265 -8.04 35.09 31.33
CA ASP A 265 -7.77 36.40 31.91
C ASP A 265 -6.39 36.94 31.51
N GLN A 266 -5.40 36.06 31.37
CA GLN A 266 -4.06 36.47 31.01
C GLN A 266 -3.29 35.32 30.32
N LEU A 267 -2.65 35.62 29.20
CA LEU A 267 -1.66 34.78 28.54
C LEU A 267 -0.25 35.12 29.02
N ILE A 268 0.57 34.10 29.18
CA ILE A 268 1.95 34.21 29.63
C ILE A 268 2.84 33.51 28.64
N LEU A 269 3.81 34.20 28.07
CA LEU A 269 4.74 33.58 27.13
C LEU A 269 5.66 32.62 27.88
N GLU A 270 5.90 31.47 27.27
CA GLU A 270 6.85 30.48 27.78
C GLU A 270 8.23 31.11 28.00
N GLY A 271 8.78 30.94 29.23
CA GLY A 271 10.03 31.56 29.68
C GLY A 271 9.86 32.92 30.39
N GLU A 272 8.67 33.56 30.38
CA GLU A 272 8.40 34.73 31.15
C GLU A 272 8.16 34.40 32.63
N PRO A 273 8.45 35.32 33.56
CA PRO A 273 8.12 35.14 34.97
C PRO A 273 6.62 34.97 35.20
N LEU A 274 6.26 33.91 35.92
CA LEU A 274 4.86 33.63 36.24
C LEU A 274 4.32 34.63 37.29
N PRO A 275 3.14 35.23 37.06
CA PRO A 275 2.42 35.94 38.10
C PRO A 275 2.04 35.00 39.26
N PRO A 276 1.73 35.52 40.46
CA PRO A 276 1.24 34.70 41.55
C PRO A 276 -0.03 33.93 41.17
N PHE A 277 -0.08 32.63 41.48
CA PHE A 277 -1.25 31.79 41.30
C PHE A 277 -1.40 30.84 42.50
N ASP A 278 -2.61 30.31 42.71
CA ASP A 278 -2.95 29.47 43.89
C ASP A 278 -2.87 27.99 43.61
N CYS A 279 -3.18 27.56 42.37
CA CYS A 279 -3.11 26.19 41.93
C CYS A 279 -2.81 26.13 40.42
N TYR A 280 -2.43 24.95 39.93
CA TYR A 280 -2.17 24.74 38.51
C TYR A 280 -2.81 23.46 37.99
N ALA A 281 -3.01 23.39 36.69
CA ALA A 281 -3.36 22.17 35.98
C ALA A 281 -2.63 22.10 34.65
N LEU A 282 -2.39 20.88 34.17
CA LEU A 282 -1.90 20.63 32.84
C LEU A 282 -3.08 20.66 31.88
N LEU A 283 -2.92 21.27 30.72
CA LEU A 283 -4.03 21.50 29.76
C LEU A 283 -4.66 20.19 29.28
N LEU A 284 -3.84 19.14 29.03
CA LEU A 284 -4.31 17.84 28.60
C LEU A 284 -4.88 16.96 29.74
N SER A 285 -4.75 17.41 31.02
CA SER A 285 -5.41 16.75 32.15
C SER A 285 -6.83 17.28 32.40
N LEU A 286 -7.22 18.39 31.77
CA LEU A 286 -8.54 19.00 32.01
C LEU A 286 -9.72 18.06 31.67
N PRO A 287 -9.68 17.25 30.58
CA PRO A 287 -10.75 16.29 30.32
C PRO A 287 -10.93 15.26 31.44
N TYR A 288 -9.83 14.79 32.04
CA TYR A 288 -9.90 13.90 33.20
C TYR A 288 -10.47 14.60 34.44
N LEU A 289 -9.92 15.77 34.78
CA LEU A 289 -10.32 16.56 35.95
C LEU A 289 -11.80 17.02 35.87
N LEU A 290 -12.33 17.23 34.68
CA LEU A 290 -13.70 17.65 34.44
C LEU A 290 -14.65 16.48 34.09
N GLY A 291 -14.14 15.23 34.09
CA GLY A 291 -14.95 14.03 33.87
C GLY A 291 -15.56 13.96 32.47
N THR A 292 -14.82 14.35 31.44
CA THR A 292 -15.32 14.40 30.04
C THR A 292 -15.71 13.01 29.53
N THR A 293 -16.91 12.94 28.99
CA THR A 293 -17.46 11.80 28.25
C THR A 293 -17.74 12.23 26.80
N LEU A 294 -18.09 11.28 25.91
CA LEU A 294 -18.47 11.63 24.53
C LEU A 294 -19.60 12.68 24.46
N ASP A 295 -20.58 12.60 25.38
CA ASP A 295 -21.72 13.51 25.43
C ASP A 295 -21.39 14.88 26.06
N THR A 296 -20.29 14.97 26.79
CA THR A 296 -19.90 16.21 27.51
C THR A 296 -18.66 16.86 26.94
N ILE A 297 -18.18 16.41 25.78
CA ILE A 297 -17.15 17.14 25.04
C ILE A 297 -17.60 18.58 24.80
N PRO A 298 -16.80 19.61 25.17
CA PRO A 298 -17.19 21.01 24.90
C PRO A 298 -17.05 21.29 23.39
N ALA A 299 -18.06 20.89 22.62
CA ALA A 299 -18.06 20.92 21.15
C ALA A 299 -18.50 22.26 20.56
N ALA A 300 -18.78 23.29 21.40
CA ALA A 300 -19.17 24.61 20.91
C ALA A 300 -18.06 25.24 20.06
N ILE A 301 -18.39 25.60 18.82
CA ILE A 301 -17.50 26.28 17.87
C ILE A 301 -18.23 27.48 17.26
N PRO A 302 -17.52 28.54 16.81
CA PRO A 302 -16.08 28.74 16.99
C PRO A 302 -15.71 29.10 18.44
N TYR A 303 -14.56 28.67 18.91
CA TYR A 303 -13.95 29.16 20.18
C TYR A 303 -12.61 29.83 19.94
N LEU A 304 -12.09 29.81 18.69
CA LEU A 304 -11.01 30.65 18.20
C LEU A 304 -11.50 31.41 16.97
N SER A 305 -11.02 32.60 16.73
CA SER A 305 -11.44 33.42 15.62
C SER A 305 -10.28 34.19 14.98
N ALA A 306 -10.45 34.48 13.69
CA ALA A 306 -9.66 35.48 12.98
C ALA A 306 -10.56 36.61 12.49
N PRO A 307 -10.03 37.78 12.10
CA PRO A 307 -10.79 38.80 11.44
C PRO A 307 -11.49 38.27 10.19
N ASP A 308 -12.80 38.51 10.06
CA ASP A 308 -13.56 38.07 8.88
C ASP A 308 -13.16 38.90 7.67
N LEU A 309 -12.53 38.25 6.69
CA LEU A 309 -12.08 38.84 5.42
C LEU A 309 -12.84 38.25 4.21
N SER A 310 -14.00 37.63 4.43
CA SER A 310 -14.75 36.97 3.37
C SER A 310 -15.17 37.93 2.26
N THR A 311 -14.68 37.69 1.04
CA THR A 311 -15.14 38.32 -0.19
C THR A 311 -15.91 37.30 -0.99
N PRO A 312 -17.15 37.58 -1.48
CA PRO A 312 -17.85 36.64 -2.36
C PRO A 312 -17.02 36.36 -3.60
N ASN A 313 -16.75 35.09 -3.88
CA ASN A 313 -16.01 34.68 -5.06
C ASN A 313 -16.80 33.64 -5.87
N ALA A 314 -16.58 33.61 -7.19
CA ALA A 314 -17.25 32.70 -8.10
C ALA A 314 -16.67 31.27 -8.08
N ARG A 315 -15.52 31.06 -7.44
CA ARG A 315 -14.84 29.76 -7.31
C ARG A 315 -14.73 29.37 -5.85
N LEU A 316 -14.81 28.06 -5.60
CA LEU A 316 -14.63 27.47 -4.28
C LEU A 316 -13.15 27.62 -3.85
N LYS A 317 -12.89 28.15 -2.66
CA LYS A 317 -11.54 28.33 -2.10
C LYS A 317 -11.24 27.21 -1.11
N VAL A 318 -10.24 26.42 -1.41
CA VAL A 318 -9.88 25.22 -0.61
C VAL A 318 -8.44 25.32 -0.12
N GLY A 319 -8.26 25.32 1.19
CA GLY A 319 -6.94 25.20 1.82
C GLY A 319 -6.49 23.74 1.88
N ILE A 320 -5.21 23.47 1.63
CA ILE A 320 -4.65 22.13 1.68
C ILE A 320 -3.44 22.05 2.62
N VAL A 321 -3.36 20.91 3.37
CA VAL A 321 -2.20 20.54 4.20
C VAL A 321 -1.99 19.03 4.04
N TRP A 322 -0.80 18.65 3.56
CA TRP A 322 -0.51 17.26 3.21
C TRP A 322 0.49 16.57 4.13
N GLY A 323 1.15 17.32 5.00
CA GLY A 323 2.14 16.76 5.90
C GLY A 323 2.20 17.40 7.26
N GLY A 324 2.61 16.61 8.23
CA GLY A 324 2.86 17.06 9.59
C GLY A 324 4.30 17.46 9.85
N ASN A 325 4.69 17.46 11.13
CA ASN A 325 6.06 17.69 11.56
C ASN A 325 6.87 16.41 11.38
N SER A 326 7.89 16.44 10.53
CA SER A 326 8.76 15.29 10.22
C SER A 326 9.54 14.74 11.43
N LYS A 327 9.65 15.51 12.51
CA LYS A 327 10.25 15.07 13.78
C LYS A 327 9.31 14.19 14.61
N ASN A 328 8.03 14.09 14.24
CA ASN A 328 7.09 13.20 14.90
C ASN A 328 7.26 11.79 14.35
N GLY A 329 7.47 10.80 15.23
CA GLY A 329 7.67 9.40 14.83
C GLY A 329 6.56 8.79 13.96
N ASN A 330 5.33 9.32 14.03
CA ASN A 330 4.18 8.86 13.25
C ASN A 330 3.93 9.68 11.97
N ASP A 331 4.80 10.65 11.66
CA ASP A 331 4.58 11.56 10.52
C ASP A 331 4.54 10.83 9.18
N ARG A 332 5.35 9.79 9.03
CA ARG A 332 5.39 8.94 7.84
C ARG A 332 4.04 8.31 7.49
N ASP A 333 3.28 7.87 8.52
CA ASP A 333 2.04 7.13 8.32
C ASP A 333 0.83 8.06 8.14
N ARG A 334 0.87 9.28 8.72
CA ARG A 334 -0.23 10.25 8.65
C ARG A 334 -0.09 11.27 7.53
N SER A 335 1.10 11.49 6.98
CA SER A 335 1.34 12.42 5.86
C SER A 335 1.00 11.75 4.53
N ILE A 336 0.49 12.54 3.58
CA ILE A 336 0.16 12.12 2.22
C ILE A 336 1.05 12.87 1.24
N SER A 337 1.46 12.26 0.13
CA SER A 337 2.21 12.98 -0.89
C SER A 337 1.31 13.88 -1.75
N LEU A 338 1.86 15.00 -2.26
CA LEU A 338 1.14 15.83 -3.24
C LEU A 338 0.76 15.03 -4.50
N THR A 339 1.54 14.01 -4.85
CA THR A 339 1.23 13.10 -5.96
C THR A 339 -0.03 12.26 -5.66
N ASP A 340 -0.23 11.81 -4.42
CA ASP A 340 -1.44 11.10 -4.03
C ASP A 340 -2.67 12.04 -3.98
N LEU A 341 -2.47 13.34 -3.76
CA LEU A 341 -3.51 14.37 -3.84
C LEU A 341 -3.80 14.86 -5.26
N LEU A 342 -2.99 14.50 -6.26
CA LEU A 342 -3.13 14.97 -7.63
C LEU A 342 -4.54 14.82 -8.22
N PRO A 343 -5.30 13.71 -8.00
CA PRO A 343 -6.67 13.61 -8.51
C PRO A 343 -7.58 14.70 -7.97
N LEU A 344 -7.47 15.03 -6.69
CA LEU A 344 -8.23 16.09 -6.03
C LEU A 344 -7.80 17.47 -6.51
N LEU A 345 -6.50 17.71 -6.63
CA LEU A 345 -5.93 18.98 -7.08
C LEU A 345 -6.18 19.28 -8.56
N SER A 346 -6.56 18.28 -9.34
CA SER A 346 -6.89 18.42 -10.77
C SER A 346 -8.34 18.86 -11.04
N LEU A 347 -9.14 19.04 -9.99
CA LEU A 347 -10.54 19.48 -10.14
C LEU A 347 -10.61 20.92 -10.62
N THR A 348 -11.43 21.18 -11.64
CA THR A 348 -11.72 22.52 -12.14
C THR A 348 -12.83 23.19 -11.32
N GLY A 349 -12.82 24.53 -11.21
CA GLY A 349 -13.82 25.26 -10.43
C GLY A 349 -13.42 25.49 -8.95
N VAL A 350 -12.21 25.09 -8.57
CA VAL A 350 -11.62 25.28 -7.24
C VAL A 350 -10.36 26.11 -7.36
N GLU A 351 -10.12 26.95 -6.37
CA GLU A 351 -8.83 27.64 -6.14
C GLU A 351 -8.18 27.00 -4.90
N PHE A 352 -7.02 26.37 -5.09
CA PHE A 352 -6.28 25.71 -4.02
C PHE A 352 -5.25 26.63 -3.39
N TYR A 353 -5.19 26.61 -2.06
CA TYR A 353 -4.27 27.39 -1.23
C TYR A 353 -3.45 26.45 -0.36
N SER A 354 -2.13 26.49 -0.45
CA SER A 354 -1.24 25.75 0.45
C SER A 354 -1.19 26.47 1.80
N LEU A 355 -1.68 25.80 2.83
CA LEU A 355 -1.51 26.17 4.24
C LEU A 355 -0.34 25.40 4.88
N GLN A 356 0.46 24.72 4.07
CA GLN A 356 1.57 23.90 4.51
C GLN A 356 2.77 24.78 4.86
N LYS A 357 3.33 24.59 6.06
CA LYS A 357 4.55 25.27 6.49
C LYS A 357 5.80 24.44 6.23
N ASP A 358 6.92 25.10 5.89
CA ASP A 358 8.27 24.54 5.74
C ASP A 358 8.39 23.40 4.68
N ARG A 359 7.53 23.41 3.62
CA ARG A 359 7.58 22.43 2.50
C ARG A 359 7.44 23.09 1.12
N SER A 360 7.80 24.36 0.98
CA SER A 360 7.71 25.07 -0.30
C SER A 360 8.55 24.45 -1.41
N GLU A 361 9.70 23.83 -1.08
CA GLU A 361 10.51 23.10 -2.07
C GLU A 361 9.76 21.89 -2.65
N GLU A 362 9.05 21.13 -1.83
CA GLU A 362 8.22 19.99 -2.27
C GLU A 362 7.09 20.47 -3.19
N LEU A 363 6.43 21.57 -2.83
CA LEU A 363 5.38 22.17 -3.66
C LEU A 363 5.93 22.70 -4.98
N GLN A 364 7.13 23.29 -4.98
CA GLN A 364 7.77 23.76 -6.20
C GLN A 364 8.10 22.59 -7.13
N GLN A 365 8.70 21.53 -6.63
CA GLN A 365 8.98 20.31 -7.42
C GLN A 365 7.70 19.72 -8.00
N PHE A 366 6.62 19.69 -7.21
CA PHE A 366 5.32 19.23 -7.67
C PHE A 366 4.77 20.09 -8.82
N ARG A 367 4.87 21.44 -8.74
CA ARG A 367 4.44 22.35 -9.79
C ARG A 367 5.25 22.21 -11.09
N GLU A 368 6.56 21.95 -10.97
CA GLU A 368 7.44 21.69 -12.13
C GLU A 368 7.01 20.42 -12.88
N MET A 369 6.58 19.39 -12.15
CA MET A 369 6.06 18.15 -12.74
C MET A 369 4.62 18.28 -13.25
N HIS A 370 3.83 19.19 -12.68
CA HIS A 370 2.40 19.38 -12.96
C HIS A 370 2.05 20.84 -13.25
N PRO A 371 2.54 21.44 -14.35
CA PRO A 371 2.44 22.88 -14.61
C PRO A 371 1.01 23.40 -14.85
N LEU A 372 0.03 22.51 -15.01
CA LEU A 372 -1.38 22.85 -15.16
C LEU A 372 -2.13 22.93 -13.83
N ILE A 373 -1.50 22.54 -12.71
CA ILE A 373 -2.09 22.58 -11.38
C ILE A 373 -1.69 23.90 -10.70
N GLU A 374 -2.65 24.74 -10.48
CA GLU A 374 -2.46 26.02 -9.79
C GLU A 374 -2.75 25.86 -8.29
N ILE A 375 -1.75 26.09 -7.43
CA ILE A 375 -1.88 26.13 -5.98
C ILE A 375 -1.22 27.44 -5.50
N VAL A 376 -1.94 28.27 -4.79
CA VAL A 376 -1.38 29.48 -4.18
C VAL A 376 -0.58 29.10 -2.94
N ASP A 377 0.72 29.39 -2.90
CA ASP A 377 1.57 29.10 -1.74
C ASP A 377 1.49 30.27 -0.73
N LEU A 378 1.15 29.94 0.50
CA LEU A 378 1.05 30.91 1.58
C LEU A 378 2.18 30.78 2.62
N ASP A 379 3.15 29.86 2.47
CA ASP A 379 4.18 29.54 3.48
C ASP A 379 4.89 30.78 4.03
N GLU A 380 5.33 31.70 3.16
CA GLU A 380 6.00 32.94 3.58
C GLU A 380 5.10 33.91 4.36
N GLN A 381 3.77 33.76 4.25
CA GLN A 381 2.78 34.61 4.92
C GLN A 381 2.33 34.05 6.26
N LEU A 382 2.65 32.82 6.58
CA LEU A 382 2.24 32.11 7.79
C LEU A 382 3.36 32.19 8.84
N GLU A 383 3.52 33.34 9.49
CA GLU A 383 4.54 33.51 10.54
C GLU A 383 4.13 32.83 11.85
N ASP A 384 2.84 32.90 12.21
CA ASP A 384 2.28 32.26 13.39
C ASP A 384 0.85 31.71 13.14
N PHE A 385 0.22 31.14 14.16
CA PHE A 385 -1.13 30.57 14.02
C PHE A 385 -2.24 31.61 13.88
N ALA A 386 -2.01 32.89 14.21
CA ALA A 386 -2.98 33.96 13.91
C ALA A 386 -2.98 34.29 12.41
N ASP A 387 -1.82 34.24 11.76
CA ASP A 387 -1.73 34.38 10.30
C ASP A 387 -2.34 33.16 9.60
N THR A 388 -2.11 31.95 10.12
CA THR A 388 -2.79 30.75 9.63
C THR A 388 -4.31 30.85 9.77
N ALA A 389 -4.81 31.37 10.89
CA ALA A 389 -6.23 31.60 11.09
C ALA A 389 -6.79 32.68 10.12
N ALA A 390 -6.04 33.75 9.85
CA ALA A 390 -6.40 34.77 8.86
C ALA A 390 -6.45 34.21 7.44
N ALA A 391 -5.51 33.27 7.09
CA ALA A 391 -5.52 32.58 5.83
C ALA A 391 -6.70 31.59 5.69
N ILE A 392 -7.11 30.93 6.77
CA ILE A 392 -8.27 30.02 6.80
C ILE A 392 -9.60 30.78 6.70
N ALA A 393 -9.70 31.99 7.27
CA ALA A 393 -10.95 32.74 7.35
C ALA A 393 -11.69 32.94 6.01
N PRO A 394 -11.04 33.25 4.87
CA PRO A 394 -11.70 33.42 3.57
C PRO A 394 -11.97 32.10 2.84
N LEU A 395 -11.52 30.96 3.35
CA LEU A 395 -11.68 29.65 2.69
C LEU A 395 -13.07 29.05 2.94
N ASP A 396 -13.59 28.36 1.96
CA ASP A 396 -14.84 27.62 2.06
C ASP A 396 -14.64 26.25 2.71
N LEU A 397 -13.44 25.66 2.52
CA LEU A 397 -13.08 24.34 3.01
C LEU A 397 -11.58 24.27 3.31
N VAL A 398 -11.21 23.53 4.34
CA VAL A 398 -9.83 23.11 4.59
C VAL A 398 -9.75 21.59 4.45
N ILE A 399 -8.82 21.07 3.66
CA ILE A 399 -8.50 19.64 3.54
C ILE A 399 -7.11 19.43 4.13
N SER A 400 -7.03 18.66 5.17
CA SER A 400 -5.77 18.47 5.92
C SER A 400 -5.60 17.02 6.35
N VAL A 401 -4.37 16.53 6.36
CA VAL A 401 -4.05 15.38 7.20
C VAL A 401 -4.13 15.79 8.68
N ASP A 402 -3.94 14.83 9.60
CA ASP A 402 -3.99 15.09 11.05
C ASP A 402 -2.86 16.05 11.49
N THR A 403 -3.18 17.34 11.56
CA THR A 403 -2.23 18.43 11.88
C THR A 403 -2.87 19.50 12.76
N SER A 404 -2.03 20.41 13.31
CA SER A 404 -2.50 21.58 14.05
C SER A 404 -3.42 22.49 13.22
N VAL A 405 -3.26 22.53 11.90
CA VAL A 405 -4.13 23.29 10.99
C VAL A 405 -5.54 22.71 10.92
N ALA A 406 -5.67 21.36 10.94
CA ALA A 406 -6.98 20.71 11.05
C ALA A 406 -7.71 21.09 12.33
N HIS A 407 -6.98 21.08 13.46
CA HIS A 407 -7.52 21.52 14.76
C HIS A 407 -7.90 23.00 14.75
N LEU A 408 -7.09 23.85 14.12
CA LEU A 408 -7.39 25.30 14.02
C LEU A 408 -8.64 25.55 13.17
N ALA A 409 -8.75 24.93 12.01
CA ALA A 409 -9.93 25.06 11.15
C ALA A 409 -11.21 24.60 11.88
N GLY A 410 -11.14 23.47 12.59
CA GLY A 410 -12.24 22.99 13.43
C GLY A 410 -12.58 23.95 14.58
N ALA A 411 -11.57 24.53 15.27
CA ALA A 411 -11.73 25.49 16.36
C ALA A 411 -12.38 26.80 15.89
N MET A 412 -12.13 27.20 14.64
CA MET A 412 -12.74 28.35 13.98
C MET A 412 -14.15 28.06 13.43
N GLY A 413 -14.66 26.84 13.55
CA GLY A 413 -15.96 26.46 12.99
C GLY A 413 -15.97 26.38 11.46
N LYS A 414 -14.81 26.30 10.80
CA LYS A 414 -14.70 26.14 9.36
C LYS A 414 -14.98 24.71 8.94
N SER A 415 -15.53 24.53 7.76
CA SER A 415 -15.64 23.20 7.15
C SER A 415 -14.24 22.63 6.99
N VAL A 416 -13.99 21.46 7.57
CA VAL A 416 -12.68 20.81 7.51
C VAL A 416 -12.83 19.33 7.19
N TRP A 417 -12.08 18.87 6.21
CA TRP A 417 -11.95 17.45 5.87
C TRP A 417 -10.61 16.96 6.35
N ILE A 418 -10.65 15.89 7.12
CA ILE A 418 -9.45 15.33 7.75
C ILE A 418 -9.15 13.98 7.13
N LEU A 419 -7.99 13.90 6.46
CA LEU A 419 -7.51 12.71 5.81
C LEU A 419 -6.71 11.88 6.82
N LEU A 420 -7.17 10.69 7.14
CA LEU A 420 -6.67 9.87 8.23
C LEU A 420 -6.03 8.57 7.72
N CYS A 421 -4.92 8.18 8.34
CA CYS A 421 -4.34 6.85 8.15
C CYS A 421 -5.24 5.75 8.76
N ALA A 422 -4.91 4.49 8.47
CA ALA A 422 -5.70 3.33 8.90
C ALA A 422 -5.77 3.18 10.43
N VAL A 423 -4.70 3.58 11.12
CA VAL A 423 -4.63 3.64 12.59
C VAL A 423 -4.47 5.11 12.97
N PRO A 424 -5.58 5.85 13.13
CA PRO A 424 -5.54 7.28 13.38
C PRO A 424 -5.15 7.62 14.81
N ASP A 425 -4.84 8.87 15.07
CA ASP A 425 -4.78 9.37 16.45
C ASP A 425 -6.14 9.19 17.16
N TRP A 426 -6.10 8.92 18.45
CA TRP A 426 -7.29 8.65 19.27
C TRP A 426 -8.38 9.73 19.21
N ARG A 427 -8.01 10.98 18.89
CA ARG A 427 -8.94 12.12 18.77
C ARG A 427 -9.99 11.93 17.69
N TRP A 428 -9.67 11.11 16.71
CA TRP A 428 -10.52 10.86 15.56
C TRP A 428 -11.36 9.59 15.69
N PHE A 429 -11.21 8.81 16.76
CA PHE A 429 -11.94 7.57 17.06
C PHE A 429 -11.82 6.50 15.95
N LEU A 430 -12.58 5.41 16.11
CA LEU A 430 -12.79 4.40 15.07
C LEU A 430 -14.16 4.63 14.39
N ASP A 431 -14.37 4.08 13.23
CA ASP A 431 -15.66 3.89 12.54
C ASP A 431 -16.60 5.13 12.47
N ARG A 432 -16.05 6.34 12.55
CA ARG A 432 -16.82 7.59 12.44
C ARG A 432 -16.40 8.37 11.20
N VAL A 433 -17.37 9.03 10.59
CA VAL A 433 -17.18 9.98 9.49
C VAL A 433 -17.27 11.44 9.95
N ASP A 434 -17.66 11.67 11.21
CA ASP A 434 -17.76 12.96 11.89
C ASP A 434 -16.81 13.03 13.09
N SER A 435 -16.68 14.20 13.70
CA SER A 435 -15.90 14.38 14.92
C SER A 435 -16.74 15.01 16.02
N PRO A 436 -16.83 14.41 17.22
CA PRO A 436 -17.49 15.05 18.36
C PRO A 436 -16.71 16.26 18.89
N TRP A 437 -15.42 16.37 18.56
CA TRP A 437 -14.62 17.55 18.90
C TRP A 437 -14.92 18.75 18.01
N TYR A 438 -15.23 18.52 16.74
CA TYR A 438 -15.43 19.56 15.72
C TYR A 438 -16.63 19.20 14.85
N PRO A 439 -17.84 19.75 15.16
CA PRO A 439 -19.07 19.42 14.40
C PRO A 439 -19.01 19.74 12.89
N THR A 440 -18.08 20.60 12.47
CA THR A 440 -17.84 20.93 11.04
C THR A 440 -16.83 20.01 10.36
N ALA A 441 -16.25 19.07 11.10
CA ALA A 441 -15.26 18.16 10.55
C ALA A 441 -15.89 16.95 9.89
N GLN A 442 -15.33 16.53 8.76
CA GLN A 442 -15.61 15.26 8.11
C GLN A 442 -14.33 14.45 7.99
N LEU A 443 -14.42 13.16 8.30
CA LEU A 443 -13.27 12.27 8.38
C LEU A 443 -13.25 11.31 7.20
N PHE A 444 -12.09 11.25 6.52
CA PHE A 444 -11.81 10.33 5.41
C PHE A 444 -10.68 9.41 5.84
N ARG A 445 -10.92 8.09 5.88
CA ARG A 445 -10.01 7.12 6.47
C ARG A 445 -9.47 6.15 5.45
N GLN A 446 -8.19 5.80 5.58
CA GLN A 446 -7.62 4.65 4.89
C GLN A 446 -8.33 3.35 5.36
N ARG A 447 -8.57 2.43 4.44
CA ARG A 447 -9.08 1.09 4.76
C ARG A 447 -7.98 0.19 5.33
N TYR A 448 -6.76 0.38 4.87
CA TYR A 448 -5.53 -0.27 5.35
C TYR A 448 -4.36 0.70 5.20
N LEU A 449 -3.29 0.46 5.94
CA LEU A 449 -2.14 1.38 5.98
C LEU A 449 -1.56 1.61 4.58
N GLY A 450 -1.38 2.88 4.22
CA GLY A 450 -0.88 3.32 2.92
C GLY A 450 -1.95 3.48 1.82
N ASP A 451 -3.23 3.18 2.10
CA ASP A 451 -4.33 3.37 1.14
C ASP A 451 -4.80 4.83 1.04
N TRP A 452 -3.89 5.72 0.68
CA TRP A 452 -4.24 7.13 0.46
C TRP A 452 -5.14 7.34 -0.76
N SER A 453 -5.09 6.44 -1.72
CA SER A 453 -5.88 6.54 -2.94
C SER A 453 -7.38 6.47 -2.70
N SER A 454 -7.86 5.58 -1.81
CA SER A 454 -9.28 5.52 -1.46
C SER A 454 -9.75 6.75 -0.71
N VAL A 455 -8.89 7.33 0.13
CA VAL A 455 -9.13 8.56 0.89
C VAL A 455 -9.26 9.74 -0.07
N THR A 456 -8.30 9.92 -0.96
CA THR A 456 -8.29 11.01 -1.96
C THR A 456 -9.47 10.91 -2.91
N GLN A 457 -9.82 9.68 -3.36
CA GLN A 457 -10.98 9.45 -4.21
C GLN A 457 -12.28 9.88 -3.53
N SER A 458 -12.47 9.46 -2.27
CA SER A 458 -13.68 9.81 -1.51
C SER A 458 -13.79 11.32 -1.27
N ALA A 459 -12.68 11.99 -1.00
CA ALA A 459 -12.62 13.45 -0.85
C ALA A 459 -12.90 14.14 -2.19
N MET A 460 -12.33 13.66 -3.29
CA MET A 460 -12.55 14.20 -4.64
C MET A 460 -14.03 14.09 -5.06
N ASP A 461 -14.67 12.92 -4.84
CA ASP A 461 -16.08 12.70 -5.17
C ASP A 461 -16.99 13.68 -4.44
N GLN A 462 -16.65 13.99 -3.19
CA GLN A 462 -17.41 14.92 -2.38
C GLN A 462 -17.15 16.39 -2.77
N LEU A 463 -15.90 16.75 -3.08
CA LEU A 463 -15.56 18.09 -3.55
C LEU A 463 -16.21 18.36 -4.90
N SER A 464 -16.29 17.39 -5.80
CA SER A 464 -17.01 17.50 -7.08
C SER A 464 -18.49 17.85 -6.88
N LYS A 465 -19.16 17.20 -5.94
CA LYS A 465 -20.56 17.53 -5.57
C LYS A 465 -20.72 18.94 -5.00
N MET A 466 -19.75 19.42 -4.20
CA MET A 466 -19.76 20.79 -3.68
C MET A 466 -19.62 21.80 -4.81
N ILE A 467 -18.77 21.55 -5.80
CA ILE A 467 -18.61 22.41 -7.00
C ILE A 467 -19.90 22.47 -7.80
N GLU A 468 -20.55 21.32 -8.05
CA GLU A 468 -21.84 21.26 -8.76
C GLU A 468 -22.94 22.06 -8.05
N ASN A 469 -23.06 21.92 -6.74
CA ASN A 469 -24.05 22.65 -5.93
C ASN A 469 -23.78 24.17 -5.88
N SER A 470 -22.51 24.55 -5.83
CA SER A 470 -22.11 25.97 -5.86
C SER A 470 -22.44 26.62 -7.21
N SER A 471 -22.30 25.89 -8.30
CA SER A 471 -22.61 26.31 -9.66
C SER A 471 -24.14 26.49 -9.90
N GLN A 472 -24.98 25.70 -9.22
CA GLN A 472 -26.44 25.80 -9.30
C GLN A 472 -27.00 27.00 -8.51
N ASN A 473 -26.34 27.47 -7.46
CA ASN A 473 -26.76 28.60 -6.66
C ASN A 473 -26.42 29.98 -7.27
N LEU A 474 -25.66 30.01 -8.35
CA LEU A 474 -25.24 31.23 -9.07
C LEU A 474 -26.05 31.50 -10.34
N ALA A 475 -27.06 30.68 -10.67
CA ALA A 475 -27.95 30.95 -11.79
C ALA A 475 -29.08 31.92 -11.36
N PRO A 476 -29.19 33.13 -11.94
CA PRO A 476 -30.37 33.97 -11.72
C PRO A 476 -31.57 33.26 -12.33
N SER A 477 -32.67 33.22 -11.59
CA SER A 477 -34.00 32.80 -12.09
C SER A 477 -34.43 33.69 -13.27
N LEU A 478 -34.14 33.25 -14.45
CA LEU A 478 -34.74 33.74 -15.69
C LEU A 478 -35.68 32.69 -16.21
N ASP A 479 -36.95 32.98 -15.97
CA ASP A 479 -38.08 32.35 -16.63
C ASP A 479 -37.91 32.53 -18.14
N TYR A 480 -37.69 31.45 -18.90
CA TYR A 480 -37.82 31.42 -20.31
C TYR A 480 -38.68 30.26 -20.74
N GLY A 481 -39.83 30.67 -21.28
CA GLY A 481 -40.79 29.78 -21.94
C GLY A 481 -40.16 28.93 -23.04
N SER A 482 -40.76 27.79 -23.16
CA SER A 482 -40.58 26.82 -24.22
C SER A 482 -40.24 27.38 -25.60
N SER A 483 -39.04 27.12 -26.11
CA SER A 483 -38.88 26.86 -27.57
C SER A 483 -37.51 26.24 -27.86
N SER A 484 -37.60 25.10 -28.50
CA SER A 484 -36.60 24.32 -29.19
C SER A 484 -35.33 25.04 -29.64
N ALA A 485 -34.20 24.63 -29.06
CA ALA A 485 -32.91 24.62 -29.73
C ALA A 485 -32.11 23.41 -29.23
N MET A 486 -32.34 22.29 -29.89
CA MET A 486 -31.38 21.15 -29.84
C MET A 486 -30.10 21.61 -30.51
N SER A 487 -29.12 22.06 -29.72
CA SER A 487 -27.73 22.14 -30.18
C SER A 487 -27.19 20.72 -30.31
N VAL A 488 -26.67 20.42 -31.45
CA VAL A 488 -26.04 19.19 -31.90
C VAL A 488 -24.84 18.89 -30.94
N ARG A 489 -25.08 18.15 -29.86
CA ARG A 489 -24.04 17.30 -29.29
C ARG A 489 -23.99 16.05 -30.17
N SER A 490 -22.84 15.81 -30.83
CA SER A 490 -22.56 14.52 -31.44
C SER A 490 -22.88 13.45 -30.39
N LYS A 491 -23.70 12.46 -30.74
CA LYS A 491 -24.03 11.36 -29.79
C LYS A 491 -22.72 10.60 -29.50
N ILE A 492 -22.24 10.71 -28.30
CA ILE A 492 -21.12 9.89 -27.81
C ILE A 492 -21.54 8.44 -27.98
N LYS A 493 -20.75 7.66 -28.72
CA LYS A 493 -20.97 6.23 -28.92
C LYS A 493 -20.42 5.47 -27.68
N GLN A 494 -21.21 4.59 -27.11
CA GLN A 494 -20.83 3.84 -25.92
C GLN A 494 -20.57 2.37 -26.25
N ILE A 495 -19.42 1.85 -25.72
CA ILE A 495 -19.00 0.46 -25.89
C ILE A 495 -19.00 -0.23 -24.53
N GLY A 496 -19.87 -1.22 -24.36
CA GLY A 496 -19.94 -2.04 -23.16
C GLY A 496 -18.76 -3.01 -23.07
N ILE A 497 -18.01 -2.97 -21.97
CA ILE A 497 -16.85 -3.83 -21.72
C ILE A 497 -17.23 -4.86 -20.64
N GLY A 498 -17.48 -6.10 -21.05
CA GLY A 498 -17.75 -7.23 -20.17
C GLY A 498 -16.52 -7.92 -19.60
N PHE A 499 -15.34 -7.35 -19.75
CA PHE A 499 -14.09 -7.90 -19.24
C PHE A 499 -13.82 -7.44 -17.83
N PRO A 500 -13.17 -8.28 -16.97
CA PRO A 500 -12.52 -7.79 -15.78
C PRO A 500 -11.53 -6.68 -16.13
N ILE A 501 -11.45 -5.65 -15.33
CA ILE A 501 -10.44 -4.60 -15.46
C ILE A 501 -9.53 -4.68 -14.25
N GLY A 502 -8.22 -4.93 -14.44
CA GLY A 502 -7.27 -5.13 -13.36
C GLY A 502 -5.84 -5.32 -13.85
N GLY A 503 -4.87 -5.32 -12.91
CA GLY A 503 -3.43 -5.30 -13.22
C GLY A 503 -2.71 -6.65 -13.20
N SER A 504 -3.36 -7.77 -12.84
CA SER A 504 -2.63 -9.01 -12.51
C SER A 504 -3.03 -10.25 -13.31
N LEU A 505 -4.19 -10.28 -13.93
CA LEU A 505 -4.67 -11.42 -14.70
C LEU A 505 -4.82 -11.07 -16.18
N GLY A 506 -4.57 -12.02 -17.10
CA GLY A 506 -4.60 -11.78 -18.54
C GLY A 506 -5.87 -11.09 -19.05
N TRP A 507 -7.06 -11.54 -18.64
CA TRP A 507 -8.32 -10.88 -18.97
C TRP A 507 -8.45 -9.49 -18.30
N GLY A 508 -7.93 -9.32 -17.09
CA GLY A 508 -7.91 -8.02 -16.40
C GLY A 508 -7.03 -7.01 -17.12
N VAL A 509 -5.84 -7.42 -17.53
CA VAL A 509 -4.91 -6.60 -18.34
C VAL A 509 -5.51 -6.25 -19.69
N TYR A 510 -6.20 -7.20 -20.35
CA TYR A 510 -6.90 -6.96 -21.60
C TYR A 510 -8.00 -5.91 -21.43
N GLY A 511 -8.91 -6.10 -20.48
CA GLY A 511 -10.01 -5.15 -20.21
C GLY A 511 -9.53 -3.76 -19.80
N LEU A 512 -8.48 -3.69 -18.98
CA LEU A 512 -7.84 -2.45 -18.59
C LEU A 512 -7.33 -1.66 -19.82
N ASN A 513 -6.53 -2.31 -20.64
CA ASN A 513 -5.93 -1.63 -21.78
C ASN A 513 -6.97 -1.27 -22.84
N LEU A 514 -7.97 -2.11 -23.05
CA LEU A 514 -9.11 -1.79 -23.92
C LEU A 514 -9.82 -0.52 -23.44
N ALA A 515 -10.19 -0.44 -22.16
CA ALA A 515 -10.85 0.74 -21.59
C ALA A 515 -9.98 2.00 -21.73
N LEU A 516 -8.69 1.91 -21.38
CA LEU A 516 -7.76 3.03 -21.45
C LEU A 516 -7.54 3.55 -22.86
N GLN A 517 -7.48 2.67 -23.87
CA GLN A 517 -7.32 3.10 -25.26
C GLN A 517 -8.61 3.69 -25.83
N LEU A 518 -9.78 3.15 -25.48
CA LEU A 518 -11.07 3.72 -25.88
C LEU A 518 -11.29 5.13 -25.30
N LEU A 519 -10.86 5.37 -24.06
CA LEU A 519 -10.92 6.70 -23.43
C LEU A 519 -10.05 7.77 -24.14
N LYS A 520 -9.09 7.37 -24.98
CA LYS A 520 -8.31 8.32 -25.79
C LYS A 520 -9.02 8.78 -27.07
N ILE A 521 -10.11 8.11 -27.45
CA ILE A 521 -10.76 8.33 -28.72
C ILE A 521 -11.92 9.29 -28.49
N PRO A 522 -11.91 10.49 -29.11
CA PRO A 522 -13.03 11.42 -29.05
C PRO A 522 -14.33 10.73 -29.50
N ASP A 523 -15.44 11.05 -28.85
CA ASP A 523 -16.77 10.52 -29.15
C ASP A 523 -16.98 9.02 -28.91
N LEU A 524 -16.03 8.33 -28.23
CA LEU A 524 -16.20 6.96 -27.73
C LEU A 524 -16.08 6.94 -26.19
N GLU A 525 -17.01 6.22 -25.56
CA GLU A 525 -17.01 6.03 -24.10
C GLU A 525 -17.07 4.53 -23.76
N PRO A 526 -16.05 3.98 -23.09
CA PRO A 526 -16.12 2.61 -22.56
C PRO A 526 -17.06 2.56 -21.36
N VAL A 527 -17.94 1.56 -21.34
CA VAL A 527 -18.87 1.29 -20.25
C VAL A 527 -18.53 -0.06 -19.64
N PRO A 528 -17.77 -0.12 -18.52
CA PRO A 528 -17.52 -1.39 -17.82
C PRO A 528 -18.85 -2.01 -17.35
N LEU A 529 -19.09 -3.25 -17.79
CA LEU A 529 -20.34 -3.97 -17.48
C LEU A 529 -20.27 -4.77 -16.17
N ILE A 530 -19.06 -5.07 -15.73
CA ILE A 530 -18.78 -5.84 -14.50
C ILE A 530 -17.85 -5.07 -13.57
N GLU A 531 -17.80 -5.49 -12.33
CA GLU A 531 -17.00 -4.85 -11.30
C GLU A 531 -15.51 -4.79 -11.68
N ILE A 532 -14.89 -3.64 -11.46
CA ILE A 532 -13.47 -3.44 -11.71
C ILE A 532 -12.72 -3.99 -10.49
N SER A 533 -11.98 -5.07 -10.71
CA SER A 533 -11.24 -5.74 -9.64
C SER A 533 -9.84 -5.15 -9.48
N ALA A 534 -9.34 -5.20 -8.23
CA ALA A 534 -7.94 -4.87 -7.92
C ALA A 534 -7.47 -3.49 -8.43
N LEU A 535 -8.32 -2.46 -8.34
CA LEU A 535 -7.95 -1.07 -8.65
C LEU A 535 -6.71 -0.60 -7.86
N SER A 536 -6.49 -1.17 -6.67
CA SER A 536 -5.31 -0.90 -5.84
C SER A 536 -3.99 -1.35 -6.46
N GLU A 537 -4.02 -2.33 -7.37
CA GLU A 537 -2.84 -2.84 -8.07
C GLU A 537 -2.48 -1.99 -9.30
N LEU A 538 -3.38 -1.09 -9.72
CA LEU A 538 -3.13 -0.23 -10.85
C LEU A 538 -2.29 0.99 -10.44
N ASN A 539 -1.39 1.38 -11.31
CA ASN A 539 -0.71 2.66 -11.24
C ASN A 539 -1.75 3.79 -11.05
N PRO A 540 -1.53 4.75 -10.15
CA PRO A 540 -2.45 5.86 -9.88
C PRO A 540 -2.90 6.64 -11.14
N VAL A 541 -2.00 6.82 -12.12
CA VAL A 541 -2.32 7.50 -13.39
C VAL A 541 -3.33 6.70 -14.22
N LEU A 542 -3.16 5.38 -14.30
CA LEU A 542 -4.09 4.51 -15.02
C LEU A 542 -5.46 4.48 -14.33
N ARG A 543 -5.46 4.43 -13.01
CA ARG A 543 -6.67 4.51 -12.20
C ARG A 543 -7.40 5.83 -12.41
N SER A 544 -6.69 6.95 -12.38
CA SER A 544 -7.26 8.29 -12.62
C SER A 544 -7.95 8.38 -13.99
N ARG A 545 -7.36 7.79 -15.02
CA ARG A 545 -7.97 7.74 -16.36
C ARG A 545 -9.28 6.95 -16.42
N LEU A 546 -9.44 5.96 -15.55
CA LEU A 546 -10.67 5.15 -15.48
C LEU A 546 -11.79 5.81 -14.66
N ASN A 547 -11.51 6.89 -13.92
CA ASN A 547 -12.46 7.49 -12.98
C ASN A 547 -13.80 7.85 -13.61
N SER A 548 -13.80 8.34 -14.85
CA SER A 548 -15.04 8.69 -15.58
C SER A 548 -15.97 7.50 -15.79
N VAL A 549 -15.47 6.28 -15.72
CA VAL A 549 -16.23 5.06 -16.04
C VAL A 549 -16.43 4.11 -14.84
N LEU A 550 -15.85 4.43 -13.68
CA LEU A 550 -15.93 3.59 -12.47
C LEU A 550 -17.35 3.45 -11.90
N HIS A 551 -18.23 4.38 -12.19
CA HIS A 551 -19.61 4.37 -11.69
C HIS A 551 -20.52 3.36 -12.40
N TYR A 552 -20.22 2.97 -13.65
CA TYR A 552 -21.04 2.10 -14.45
C TYR A 552 -21.28 0.70 -13.85
N PRO A 553 -20.26 -0.02 -13.33
CA PRO A 553 -20.47 -1.35 -12.77
C PRO A 553 -21.50 -1.37 -11.65
N GLN A 554 -21.46 -0.39 -10.75
CA GLN A 554 -22.42 -0.30 -9.65
C GLN A 554 -23.83 0.01 -10.12
N GLN A 555 -23.99 0.86 -11.12
CA GLN A 555 -25.29 1.15 -11.73
C GLN A 555 -25.88 -0.10 -12.39
N ILE A 556 -25.06 -0.84 -13.15
CA ILE A 556 -25.46 -2.08 -13.82
C ILE A 556 -25.82 -3.15 -12.78
N LYS A 557 -25.01 -3.33 -11.75
CA LYS A 557 -25.28 -4.27 -10.65
C LYS A 557 -26.60 -3.96 -9.96
N THR A 558 -26.90 -2.69 -9.73
CA THR A 558 -28.18 -2.24 -9.17
C THR A 558 -29.36 -2.60 -10.07
N LEU A 559 -29.24 -2.34 -11.39
CA LEU A 559 -30.27 -2.66 -12.38
C LEU A 559 -30.51 -4.17 -12.47
N LEU A 560 -29.46 -4.98 -12.46
CA LEU A 560 -29.55 -6.45 -12.48
C LEU A 560 -30.18 -6.98 -11.19
N ALA A 561 -29.86 -6.41 -10.03
CA ALA A 561 -30.45 -6.79 -8.75
C ALA A 561 -31.95 -6.45 -8.66
N GLN A 562 -32.36 -5.34 -9.25
CA GLN A 562 -33.79 -4.96 -9.35
C GLN A 562 -34.58 -5.84 -10.32
N ASN A 563 -33.92 -6.57 -11.20
CA ASN A 563 -34.53 -7.43 -12.22
C ASN A 563 -33.87 -8.81 -12.27
N PRO A 564 -33.99 -9.64 -11.21
CA PRO A 564 -33.17 -10.86 -11.06
C PRO A 564 -33.33 -11.89 -12.17
N ASP A 565 -34.54 -11.98 -12.79
CA ASP A 565 -34.87 -12.99 -13.80
C ASP A 565 -34.92 -12.43 -15.23
N LYS A 566 -34.51 -11.17 -15.46
CA LYS A 566 -34.62 -10.52 -16.77
C LYS A 566 -33.28 -10.30 -17.44
N ILE A 567 -33.29 -10.31 -18.76
CA ILE A 567 -32.19 -9.82 -19.58
C ILE A 567 -32.25 -8.29 -19.64
N LEU A 568 -31.15 -7.65 -19.33
CA LEU A 568 -30.98 -6.20 -19.45
C LEU A 568 -30.58 -5.87 -20.88
N ASN A 569 -31.54 -5.37 -21.68
CA ASN A 569 -31.25 -4.87 -23.01
C ASN A 569 -30.72 -3.44 -22.94
N THR A 570 -29.61 -3.18 -23.61
CA THR A 570 -28.91 -1.89 -23.62
C THR A 570 -28.75 -1.38 -25.04
N ASN A 571 -28.52 -0.09 -25.19
CA ASN A 571 -28.21 0.52 -26.50
C ASN A 571 -26.69 0.52 -26.80
N LEU A 572 -25.95 -0.40 -26.18
CA LEU A 572 -24.49 -0.49 -26.28
C LEU A 572 -24.08 -1.48 -27.38
N LEU A 573 -22.94 -1.24 -28.01
CA LEU A 573 -22.15 -2.31 -28.60
C LEU A 573 -21.41 -3.01 -27.44
N THR A 574 -21.63 -4.31 -27.20
CA THR A 574 -21.01 -5.01 -26.05
C THR A 574 -19.88 -5.93 -26.49
N LEU A 575 -18.75 -5.85 -25.81
CA LEU A 575 -17.62 -6.77 -25.93
C LEU A 575 -17.60 -7.72 -24.73
N LYS A 576 -17.73 -9.03 -24.96
CA LYS A 576 -17.88 -10.04 -23.93
C LYS A 576 -16.76 -11.05 -23.94
N PRO A 577 -16.09 -11.35 -22.82
CA PRO A 577 -15.16 -12.48 -22.74
C PRO A 577 -15.91 -13.79 -22.86
N LEU A 578 -15.39 -14.69 -23.66
CA LEU A 578 -15.94 -16.03 -23.83
C LEU A 578 -14.92 -17.06 -23.32
N GLY A 579 -15.40 -17.99 -22.54
CA GLY A 579 -14.64 -19.20 -22.18
C GLY A 579 -14.58 -20.19 -23.34
N ASN A 580 -13.84 -21.27 -23.18
CA ASN A 580 -13.58 -22.28 -24.21
C ASN A 580 -14.84 -22.86 -24.89
N HIS A 581 -15.99 -22.75 -24.27
CA HIS A 581 -17.28 -23.27 -24.75
C HIS A 581 -18.26 -22.14 -25.14
N PHE A 582 -17.77 -20.95 -25.44
CA PHE A 582 -18.53 -19.74 -25.79
C PHE A 582 -19.47 -19.25 -24.69
N ALA A 583 -19.33 -19.78 -23.46
CA ALA A 583 -20.08 -19.29 -22.30
C ALA A 583 -19.46 -17.99 -21.78
N THR A 584 -20.30 -17.04 -21.37
CA THR A 584 -19.86 -15.86 -20.63
C THR A 584 -19.87 -16.19 -19.13
N SER A 585 -18.89 -15.67 -18.39
CA SER A 585 -18.87 -15.72 -16.94
C SER A 585 -19.79 -14.64 -16.33
N ASP A 586 -20.14 -14.83 -15.07
CA ASP A 586 -20.89 -13.87 -14.24
C ASP A 586 -22.22 -13.39 -14.86
N ASP A 587 -22.64 -12.16 -14.53
CA ASP A 587 -23.87 -11.55 -15.03
C ASP A 587 -23.82 -11.11 -16.51
N ASN A 588 -22.68 -11.29 -17.21
CA ASN A 588 -22.53 -10.87 -18.60
C ASN A 588 -23.55 -11.51 -19.56
N HIS A 589 -24.02 -12.72 -19.28
CA HIS A 589 -25.05 -13.41 -20.07
C HIS A 589 -26.41 -12.66 -20.01
N ARG A 590 -26.67 -11.93 -18.93
CA ARG A 590 -27.91 -11.18 -18.67
C ARG A 590 -27.92 -9.79 -19.31
N ILE A 591 -26.79 -9.32 -19.84
CA ILE A 591 -26.67 -8.01 -20.49
C ILE A 591 -26.61 -8.22 -22.00
N GLN A 592 -27.52 -7.64 -22.75
CA GLN A 592 -27.56 -7.71 -24.20
C GLN A 592 -27.46 -6.31 -24.78
N GLY A 593 -26.50 -6.12 -25.70
CA GLY A 593 -26.32 -4.89 -26.44
C GLY A 593 -27.16 -4.88 -27.73
N THR A 594 -27.16 -3.75 -28.44
CA THR A 594 -27.64 -3.67 -29.82
C THR A 594 -26.85 -4.60 -30.73
N HIS A 595 -25.55 -4.69 -30.48
CA HIS A 595 -24.65 -5.67 -31.07
C HIS A 595 -23.82 -6.33 -29.94
N ASN A 596 -23.59 -7.65 -30.07
CA ASN A 596 -22.87 -8.41 -29.13
C ASN A 596 -21.66 -9.08 -29.80
N VAL A 597 -20.47 -8.71 -29.34
CA VAL A 597 -19.21 -9.22 -29.88
C VAL A 597 -18.56 -10.12 -28.82
N GLY A 598 -18.29 -11.35 -29.19
CA GLY A 598 -17.53 -12.28 -28.36
C GLY A 598 -16.03 -12.09 -28.55
N VAL A 599 -15.24 -12.15 -27.48
CA VAL A 599 -13.77 -12.22 -27.56
C VAL A 599 -13.34 -13.50 -26.89
N ILE A 600 -12.59 -14.33 -27.58
CA ILE A 600 -12.21 -15.67 -27.11
C ILE A 600 -10.72 -15.96 -27.36
N PHE A 601 -10.09 -16.63 -26.39
CA PHE A 601 -8.75 -17.21 -26.47
C PHE A 601 -8.84 -18.70 -26.17
N SER A 602 -9.55 -19.44 -27.07
CA SER A 602 -9.82 -20.88 -26.87
C SER A 602 -8.60 -21.73 -27.17
N GLU A 603 -8.33 -22.65 -26.28
CA GLU A 603 -7.37 -23.73 -26.50
C GLU A 603 -8.05 -25.02 -26.95
N ASP A 604 -9.35 -25.20 -26.74
CA ASP A 604 -10.11 -26.38 -27.22
C ASP A 604 -10.26 -26.35 -28.73
N THR A 605 -10.20 -27.52 -29.33
CA THR A 605 -10.31 -27.70 -30.77
C THR A 605 -11.55 -28.49 -31.18
N GLN A 606 -12.28 -29.06 -30.22
CA GLN A 606 -13.52 -29.79 -30.47
C GLN A 606 -14.69 -29.15 -29.78
N PHE A 607 -15.68 -28.69 -30.58
CA PHE A 607 -16.87 -28.03 -30.11
C PHE A 607 -18.14 -28.82 -30.36
N LEU A 608 -19.08 -28.79 -29.42
CA LEU A 608 -20.39 -29.40 -29.58
C LEU A 608 -21.30 -28.55 -30.50
N PRO A 609 -22.26 -29.17 -31.22
CA PRO A 609 -23.22 -28.38 -32.02
C PRO A 609 -23.93 -27.27 -31.25
N SER A 610 -24.31 -27.52 -29.98
CA SER A 610 -24.93 -26.49 -29.13
C SER A 610 -24.02 -25.30 -28.82
N GLU A 611 -22.71 -25.53 -28.72
CA GLU A 611 -21.71 -24.47 -28.50
C GLU A 611 -21.50 -23.64 -29.77
N ILE A 612 -21.52 -24.28 -30.93
CA ILE A 612 -21.50 -23.58 -32.22
C ILE A 612 -22.79 -22.76 -32.42
N GLU A 613 -23.96 -23.29 -32.02
CA GLU A 613 -25.19 -22.52 -32.00
C GLU A 613 -25.10 -21.29 -31.07
N GLN A 614 -24.49 -21.45 -29.92
CA GLN A 614 -24.25 -20.33 -29.02
C GLN A 614 -23.29 -19.30 -29.62
N ALA A 615 -22.20 -19.73 -30.25
CA ALA A 615 -21.25 -18.85 -30.96
C ALA A 615 -21.93 -18.04 -32.06
N ASN A 616 -22.90 -18.64 -32.79
CA ASN A 616 -23.66 -17.97 -33.83
C ASN A 616 -24.63 -16.88 -33.33
N ARG A 617 -24.79 -16.72 -31.99
CA ARG A 617 -25.57 -15.61 -31.40
C ARG A 617 -24.78 -14.30 -31.32
N TYR A 618 -23.46 -14.36 -31.56
CA TYR A 618 -22.62 -13.16 -31.57
C TYR A 618 -22.53 -12.60 -33.00
N ASP A 619 -22.70 -11.28 -33.11
CA ASP A 619 -22.60 -10.56 -34.41
C ASP A 619 -21.19 -10.63 -34.98
N ARG A 620 -20.18 -10.72 -34.07
CA ARG A 620 -18.76 -10.88 -34.40
C ARG A 620 -18.07 -11.66 -33.28
N ILE A 621 -17.05 -12.45 -33.64
CA ILE A 621 -16.17 -13.13 -32.68
C ILE A 621 -14.73 -12.69 -32.98
N ILE A 622 -14.08 -12.10 -32.00
CA ILE A 622 -12.67 -11.72 -32.05
C ILE A 622 -11.85 -12.81 -31.38
N VAL A 623 -10.80 -13.29 -32.03
CA VAL A 623 -9.84 -14.28 -31.51
C VAL A 623 -8.45 -13.70 -31.43
N GLY A 624 -7.64 -14.23 -30.51
CA GLY A 624 -6.30 -13.72 -30.20
C GLY A 624 -5.18 -14.22 -31.11
N SER A 625 -5.43 -15.21 -31.98
CA SER A 625 -4.42 -15.78 -32.88
C SER A 625 -5.02 -16.27 -34.20
N HIS A 626 -4.19 -16.36 -35.23
CA HIS A 626 -4.61 -16.92 -36.53
C HIS A 626 -5.00 -18.40 -36.40
N TRP A 627 -4.28 -19.14 -35.57
CA TRP A 627 -4.60 -20.55 -35.32
C TRP A 627 -6.04 -20.72 -34.76
N SER A 628 -6.41 -19.94 -33.74
CA SER A 628 -7.78 -19.98 -33.20
C SER A 628 -8.83 -19.58 -34.24
N ALA A 629 -8.52 -18.62 -35.11
CA ALA A 629 -9.43 -18.24 -36.19
C ALA A 629 -9.66 -19.39 -37.20
N GLU A 630 -8.61 -20.11 -37.56
CA GLU A 630 -8.69 -21.28 -38.46
C GLU A 630 -9.53 -22.39 -37.85
N ILE A 631 -9.33 -22.70 -36.57
CA ILE A 631 -10.13 -23.70 -35.85
C ILE A 631 -11.61 -23.31 -35.87
N LEU A 632 -11.97 -22.09 -35.47
CA LEU A 632 -13.37 -21.69 -35.42
C LEU A 632 -14.02 -21.57 -36.77
N ARG A 633 -13.30 -21.14 -37.79
CA ARG A 633 -13.79 -21.10 -39.16
C ARG A 633 -14.02 -22.48 -39.73
N SER A 634 -13.26 -23.48 -39.34
CA SER A 634 -13.49 -24.90 -39.78
C SER A 634 -14.84 -25.45 -39.30
N TYR A 635 -15.40 -24.86 -38.21
CA TYR A 635 -16.77 -25.15 -37.73
C TYR A 635 -17.85 -24.29 -38.39
N GLY A 636 -17.52 -23.53 -39.44
CA GLY A 636 -18.49 -22.71 -40.18
C GLY A 636 -18.79 -21.33 -39.58
N LEU A 637 -18.06 -20.87 -38.60
CA LEU A 637 -18.22 -19.53 -38.00
C LEU A 637 -17.58 -18.47 -38.89
N ALA A 638 -18.36 -17.91 -39.81
CA ALA A 638 -17.87 -16.93 -40.78
C ALA A 638 -17.57 -15.53 -40.17
N GLN A 639 -18.18 -15.22 -39.03
CA GLN A 639 -18.05 -13.92 -38.32
C GLN A 639 -16.79 -13.80 -37.45
N VAL A 640 -15.79 -14.70 -37.61
CA VAL A 640 -14.57 -14.73 -36.81
C VAL A 640 -13.49 -13.84 -37.41
N GLU A 641 -12.95 -12.94 -36.60
CA GLU A 641 -11.87 -12.01 -36.95
C GLU A 641 -10.70 -12.14 -35.99
N THR A 642 -9.47 -11.95 -36.48
CA THR A 642 -8.27 -12.04 -35.66
C THR A 642 -7.80 -10.66 -35.24
N VAL A 643 -7.73 -10.44 -33.93
CA VAL A 643 -7.06 -9.30 -33.33
C VAL A 643 -6.24 -9.78 -32.15
N GLN A 644 -4.93 -9.68 -32.27
CA GLN A 644 -4.01 -10.15 -31.24
C GLN A 644 -4.06 -9.25 -30.01
N GLN A 645 -3.48 -9.73 -28.91
CA GLN A 645 -3.23 -8.94 -27.71
C GLN A 645 -2.17 -7.87 -27.98
N GLY A 646 -2.14 -6.84 -27.14
CA GLY A 646 -1.13 -5.78 -27.20
C GLY A 646 -0.17 -5.81 -26.00
N ILE A 647 0.88 -5.01 -26.08
CA ILE A 647 1.77 -4.70 -24.99
C ILE A 647 1.71 -3.21 -24.65
N ASP A 648 2.06 -2.85 -23.42
CA ASP A 648 2.27 -1.46 -23.03
C ASP A 648 3.76 -1.10 -23.20
N PRO A 649 4.15 -0.33 -24.23
CA PRO A 649 5.55 -0.02 -24.50
C PRO A 649 6.14 0.98 -23.48
N THR A 650 5.32 1.61 -22.65
CA THR A 650 5.80 2.48 -21.55
C THR A 650 6.28 1.67 -20.36
N LEU A 651 5.78 0.45 -20.19
CA LEU A 651 6.20 -0.48 -19.16
C LEU A 651 7.24 -1.47 -19.69
N PHE A 652 6.89 -2.17 -20.80
CA PHE A 652 7.69 -3.25 -21.37
C PHE A 652 8.56 -2.72 -22.50
N HIS A 653 9.80 -2.42 -22.17
CA HIS A 653 10.85 -1.97 -23.09
C HIS A 653 12.21 -2.43 -22.56
N PRO A 654 13.26 -2.49 -23.40
CA PRO A 654 14.61 -2.81 -22.97
C PRO A 654 15.14 -1.80 -21.94
N ALA A 655 15.74 -2.30 -20.88
CA ALA A 655 16.46 -1.50 -19.90
C ALA A 655 17.55 -2.35 -19.24
N PRO A 656 18.59 -1.74 -18.63
CA PRO A 656 19.63 -2.47 -17.93
C PRO A 656 19.08 -3.34 -16.80
N LYS A 657 19.75 -4.48 -16.54
CA LYS A 657 19.52 -5.29 -15.34
C LYS A 657 19.87 -4.50 -14.07
N SER A 658 19.25 -4.83 -12.95
CA SER A 658 19.61 -4.21 -11.65
C SER A 658 21.00 -4.63 -11.17
N GLY A 659 21.49 -5.78 -11.63
CA GLY A 659 22.75 -6.38 -11.21
C GLY A 659 22.64 -7.23 -9.94
N LEU A 660 21.46 -7.42 -9.39
CA LEU A 660 21.23 -8.24 -8.18
C LEU A 660 21.61 -9.72 -8.40
N LEU A 661 21.45 -10.23 -9.63
CA LEU A 661 21.72 -11.61 -10.00
C LEU A 661 22.90 -11.72 -10.99
N HIS A 662 23.87 -10.82 -10.90
CA HIS A 662 25.00 -10.69 -11.87
C HIS A 662 25.92 -11.93 -11.91
N ASP A 663 25.95 -12.75 -10.87
CA ASP A 663 26.73 -13.98 -10.75
C ASP A 663 25.98 -15.23 -11.22
N ARG A 664 24.76 -15.07 -11.72
CA ARG A 664 23.89 -16.14 -12.17
C ARG A 664 23.58 -16.05 -13.66
N PHE A 665 23.24 -17.20 -14.26
CA PHE A 665 22.56 -17.25 -15.52
C PHE A 665 21.07 -17.47 -15.28
N VAL A 666 20.28 -16.44 -15.48
CA VAL A 666 18.88 -16.40 -15.08
C VAL A 666 17.97 -16.84 -16.22
N ILE A 667 17.27 -17.94 -16.02
CA ILE A 667 16.26 -18.47 -16.94
C ILE A 667 14.89 -18.14 -16.36
N PHE A 668 14.10 -17.35 -17.07
CA PHE A 668 12.75 -16.97 -16.66
C PHE A 668 11.70 -17.90 -17.27
N SER A 669 10.71 -18.26 -16.47
CA SER A 669 9.46 -18.87 -16.94
C SER A 669 8.28 -18.33 -16.12
N GLY A 670 7.24 -17.87 -16.79
CA GLY A 670 6.10 -17.22 -16.14
C GLY A 670 4.75 -17.65 -16.71
N GLY A 671 3.71 -17.30 -15.95
CA GLY A 671 2.32 -17.52 -16.31
C GLY A 671 1.61 -18.56 -15.44
N LYS A 672 0.39 -18.87 -15.83
CA LYS A 672 -0.48 -19.78 -15.10
C LYS A 672 0.08 -21.21 -15.17
N LEU A 673 0.22 -21.87 -14.03
CA LEU A 673 0.75 -23.24 -13.96
C LEU A 673 -0.32 -24.24 -14.41
N GLU A 674 -0.20 -24.71 -15.65
CA GLU A 674 -1.17 -25.60 -16.32
C GLU A 674 -0.47 -26.54 -17.28
N HIS A 675 -1.08 -27.71 -17.52
CA HIS A 675 -0.57 -28.69 -18.48
C HIS A 675 -0.24 -28.09 -19.85
N ARG A 676 -1.13 -27.28 -20.40
CA ARG A 676 -0.94 -26.65 -21.70
C ARG A 676 0.22 -25.63 -21.77
N LYS A 677 0.69 -25.14 -20.64
CA LYS A 677 1.79 -24.16 -20.57
C LYS A 677 3.18 -24.80 -20.56
N GLY A 678 3.30 -26.12 -20.41
CA GLY A 678 4.55 -26.85 -20.53
C GLY A 678 5.60 -26.55 -19.48
N GLN A 679 5.21 -26.10 -18.26
CA GLN A 679 6.20 -25.80 -17.21
C GLN A 679 6.95 -27.08 -16.75
N ASP A 680 6.36 -28.22 -16.85
CA ASP A 680 7.01 -29.54 -16.63
C ASP A 680 8.17 -29.75 -17.60
N ILE A 681 8.06 -29.34 -18.87
CA ILE A 681 9.14 -29.33 -19.85
C ILE A 681 10.27 -28.41 -19.42
N VAL A 682 9.94 -27.22 -18.90
CA VAL A 682 10.92 -26.27 -18.34
C VAL A 682 11.69 -26.91 -17.20
N VAL A 683 10.99 -27.59 -16.27
CA VAL A 683 11.62 -28.30 -15.14
C VAL A 683 12.60 -29.36 -15.60
N ALA A 684 12.20 -30.19 -16.58
CA ALA A 684 13.05 -31.24 -17.14
C ALA A 684 14.29 -30.65 -17.83
N ALA A 685 14.11 -29.67 -18.69
CA ALA A 685 15.20 -28.98 -19.40
C ALA A 685 16.15 -28.24 -18.45
N PHE A 686 15.60 -27.53 -17.46
CA PHE A 686 16.42 -26.82 -16.47
C PHE A 686 17.27 -27.81 -15.63
N ARG A 687 16.75 -28.93 -15.23
CA ARG A 687 17.49 -29.97 -14.50
C ARG A 687 18.72 -30.42 -15.28
N ILE A 688 18.57 -30.69 -16.59
CA ILE A 688 19.68 -31.10 -17.48
C ILE A 688 20.67 -29.93 -17.63
N PHE A 689 20.19 -28.73 -17.94
CA PHE A 689 21.02 -27.53 -18.15
C PHE A 689 21.80 -27.19 -16.87
N ARG A 690 21.17 -27.19 -15.71
CA ARG A 690 21.77 -26.90 -14.40
C ARG A 690 22.90 -27.90 -14.05
N SER A 691 22.78 -29.14 -14.44
CA SER A 691 23.84 -30.12 -14.19
C SER A 691 25.14 -29.82 -14.92
N ARG A 692 25.07 -29.04 -16.02
CA ARG A 692 26.20 -28.59 -16.83
C ARG A 692 26.67 -27.18 -16.42
N HIS A 693 25.75 -26.35 -15.92
CA HIS A 693 25.94 -24.95 -15.58
C HIS A 693 25.47 -24.67 -14.14
N PRO A 694 26.30 -24.94 -13.12
CA PRO A 694 25.93 -24.79 -11.71
C PRO A 694 25.50 -23.37 -11.27
N GLU A 695 25.85 -22.34 -12.02
CA GLU A 695 25.44 -20.95 -11.79
C GLU A 695 24.02 -20.63 -12.34
N ALA A 696 23.39 -21.52 -13.10
CA ALA A 696 22.05 -21.28 -13.64
C ALA A 696 21.00 -21.15 -12.51
N LEU A 697 20.10 -20.19 -12.64
CA LEU A 697 19.01 -19.91 -11.72
C LEU A 697 17.68 -19.94 -12.49
N LEU A 698 16.71 -20.67 -11.99
CA LEU A 698 15.35 -20.66 -12.51
C LEU A 698 14.53 -19.61 -11.76
N LEU A 699 14.16 -18.56 -12.45
CA LEU A 699 13.28 -17.49 -11.97
C LEU A 699 11.86 -17.83 -12.42
N THR A 700 10.98 -18.19 -11.46
CA THR A 700 9.59 -18.55 -11.74
C THR A 700 8.62 -17.47 -11.30
N ALA A 701 7.67 -17.15 -12.18
CA ALA A 701 6.49 -16.36 -11.88
C ALA A 701 5.24 -17.20 -12.14
N TRP A 702 5.19 -18.37 -11.49
CA TRP A 702 4.11 -19.33 -11.68
C TRP A 702 3.04 -19.17 -10.61
N HIS A 703 1.79 -19.16 -11.04
CA HIS A 703 0.63 -19.05 -10.16
C HIS A 703 -0.55 -19.87 -10.68
N ASN A 704 -1.50 -20.18 -9.84
CA ASN A 704 -2.78 -20.75 -10.27
C ASN A 704 -3.86 -20.52 -9.21
N HIS A 705 -4.96 -19.88 -9.61
CA HIS A 705 -6.15 -19.69 -8.78
C HIS A 705 -7.14 -20.88 -8.90
N TRP A 706 -7.01 -21.67 -9.95
CA TRP A 706 -7.88 -22.82 -10.25
C TRP A 706 -7.07 -24.10 -10.19
N LEU A 707 -6.84 -24.61 -9.01
CA LEU A 707 -5.93 -25.74 -8.77
C LEU A 707 -6.23 -26.98 -9.60
N HIS A 708 -7.50 -27.21 -9.98
CA HIS A 708 -7.90 -28.30 -10.85
C HIS A 708 -7.32 -28.21 -12.26
N THR A 709 -6.95 -27.02 -12.74
CA THR A 709 -6.35 -26.85 -14.09
C THR A 709 -4.88 -27.27 -14.15
N MET A 710 -4.26 -27.55 -13.00
CA MET A 710 -2.92 -28.16 -12.95
C MET A 710 -2.93 -29.67 -13.25
N THR A 711 -4.09 -30.29 -13.17
CA THR A 711 -4.24 -31.73 -13.46
C THR A 711 -3.65 -32.08 -14.82
N GLY A 712 -2.77 -33.08 -14.84
CA GLY A 712 -2.09 -33.49 -16.03
C GLY A 712 -0.69 -32.94 -16.26
N LEU A 713 -0.21 -32.04 -15.37
CA LEU A 713 1.15 -31.49 -15.48
C LEU A 713 2.22 -32.58 -15.40
N ASP A 714 1.94 -33.68 -14.71
CA ASP A 714 2.81 -34.83 -14.53
C ASP A 714 2.55 -35.99 -15.52
N LEU A 715 1.57 -35.86 -16.45
CA LEU A 715 1.19 -36.93 -17.39
C LEU A 715 2.30 -37.29 -18.38
N ALA A 716 3.07 -36.30 -18.82
CA ALA A 716 4.17 -36.54 -19.76
C ALA A 716 5.41 -37.18 -19.10
N GLY A 717 5.40 -37.31 -17.75
CA GLY A 717 6.52 -37.92 -17.01
C GLY A 717 7.76 -37.03 -16.84
N HIS A 718 7.70 -35.77 -17.22
CA HIS A 718 8.79 -34.80 -17.05
C HIS A 718 9.01 -34.45 -15.59
N VAL A 719 7.94 -34.43 -14.79
CA VAL A 719 7.91 -34.13 -13.36
C VAL A 719 7.13 -35.21 -12.60
N THR A 720 7.32 -35.24 -11.28
CA THR A 720 6.57 -36.12 -10.37
C THR A 720 5.64 -35.29 -9.51
N GLY A 721 4.34 -35.63 -9.54
CA GLY A 721 3.32 -34.97 -8.71
C GLY A 721 3.07 -33.51 -9.06
N LEU A 722 2.18 -32.90 -8.30
CA LEU A 722 1.75 -31.49 -8.44
C LEU A 722 2.20 -30.68 -7.23
N PRO A 723 2.47 -29.37 -7.39
CA PRO A 723 2.77 -28.51 -6.25
C PRO A 723 1.56 -28.38 -5.31
N THR A 724 1.85 -28.41 -4.01
CA THR A 724 0.87 -28.22 -2.96
C THR A 724 0.67 -26.73 -2.65
N VAL A 725 -0.40 -26.39 -1.94
CA VAL A 725 -0.62 -25.03 -1.43
C VAL A 725 -0.32 -24.97 0.06
N ASP A 726 0.18 -23.82 0.51
CA ASP A 726 0.35 -23.52 1.93
C ASP A 726 -0.98 -23.13 2.60
N ALA A 727 -0.95 -22.90 3.90
CA ALA A 727 -2.13 -22.50 4.67
C ALA A 727 -2.73 -21.13 4.24
N ARG A 728 -2.00 -20.35 3.44
CA ARG A 728 -2.44 -19.08 2.86
C ARG A 728 -2.90 -19.22 1.40
N GLY A 729 -2.99 -20.45 0.89
CA GLY A 729 -3.41 -20.72 -0.49
C GLY A 729 -2.33 -20.47 -1.55
N ARG A 730 -1.05 -20.27 -1.18
CA ARG A 730 0.04 -20.03 -2.13
C ARG A 730 0.67 -21.36 -2.55
N LEU A 731 0.99 -21.49 -3.84
CA LEU A 731 1.69 -22.66 -4.38
C LEU A 731 3.10 -22.76 -3.79
N GLN A 732 3.49 -23.95 -3.38
CA GLN A 732 4.82 -24.27 -2.85
C GLN A 732 5.77 -24.71 -3.98
N ILE A 733 6.04 -23.79 -4.91
CA ILE A 733 6.80 -24.06 -6.13
C ILE A 733 8.22 -24.53 -5.82
N THR A 734 8.96 -23.83 -4.99
CA THR A 734 10.34 -24.18 -4.61
C THR A 734 10.42 -25.58 -4.01
N ARG A 735 9.45 -25.96 -3.17
CA ARG A 735 9.38 -27.29 -2.58
C ARG A 735 9.14 -28.34 -3.65
N TRP A 736 8.15 -28.15 -4.52
CA TRP A 736 7.83 -29.05 -5.62
C TRP A 736 9.02 -29.24 -6.57
N LEU A 737 9.74 -28.18 -6.90
CA LEU A 737 10.96 -28.23 -7.71
C LEU A 737 12.08 -29.02 -7.03
N THR A 738 12.20 -28.90 -5.70
CA THR A 738 13.16 -29.67 -4.91
C THR A 738 12.82 -31.17 -4.93
N GLU A 739 11.54 -31.52 -4.81
CA GLU A 739 11.02 -32.88 -4.95
C GLU A 739 11.26 -33.45 -6.38
N ASN A 740 11.43 -32.55 -7.37
CA ASN A 740 11.78 -32.89 -8.77
C ASN A 740 13.29 -32.72 -9.07
N ASN A 741 14.16 -32.85 -8.06
CA ASN A 741 15.63 -32.85 -8.14
C ASN A 741 16.23 -31.51 -8.64
N ILE A 742 15.60 -30.39 -8.36
CA ILE A 742 16.18 -29.06 -8.54
C ILE A 742 16.51 -28.48 -7.16
N PRO A 743 17.79 -28.14 -6.87
CA PRO A 743 18.17 -27.59 -5.56
C PRO A 743 17.47 -26.26 -5.26
N ALA A 744 17.07 -26.01 -4.02
CA ALA A 744 16.34 -24.81 -3.63
C ALA A 744 17.12 -23.51 -3.89
N ASP A 745 18.46 -23.54 -3.84
CA ASP A 745 19.35 -22.42 -4.17
C ASP A 745 19.42 -22.09 -5.67
N ALA A 746 18.90 -22.99 -6.51
CA ALA A 746 18.77 -22.82 -7.96
C ALA A 746 17.41 -22.25 -8.39
N VAL A 747 16.53 -21.91 -7.44
CA VAL A 747 15.17 -21.43 -7.70
C VAL A 747 14.93 -20.10 -7.01
N LEU A 748 14.39 -19.15 -7.76
CA LEU A 748 13.81 -17.93 -7.23
C LEU A 748 12.36 -17.86 -7.69
N ASP A 749 11.42 -18.24 -6.80
CA ASP A 749 10.00 -18.16 -7.09
C ASP A 749 9.43 -16.82 -6.59
N VAL A 750 8.89 -16.04 -7.51
CA VAL A 750 8.25 -14.74 -7.22
C VAL A 750 6.72 -14.81 -7.26
N GLY A 751 6.17 -15.97 -7.63
CA GLY A 751 4.73 -16.20 -7.69
C GLY A 751 4.00 -15.26 -8.66
N MET A 752 2.79 -14.82 -8.28
CA MET A 752 2.03 -13.86 -9.06
C MET A 752 2.56 -12.45 -8.81
N ILE A 753 2.91 -11.76 -9.88
CA ILE A 753 3.42 -10.38 -9.85
C ILE A 753 2.46 -9.42 -10.56
N PRO A 754 2.20 -8.24 -10.02
CA PRO A 754 1.47 -7.19 -10.71
C PRO A 754 2.17 -6.77 -12.01
N ASN A 755 1.38 -6.48 -13.04
CA ASN A 755 1.91 -6.11 -14.36
C ASN A 755 2.85 -4.87 -14.29
N ALA A 756 2.59 -3.94 -13.37
CA ALA A 756 3.41 -2.74 -13.19
C ALA A 756 4.87 -3.02 -12.75
N ILE A 757 5.13 -4.13 -12.05
CA ILE A 757 6.50 -4.50 -11.61
C ILE A 757 7.10 -5.65 -12.42
N ALA A 758 6.30 -6.32 -13.25
CA ALA A 758 6.75 -7.42 -14.08
C ALA A 758 7.98 -7.08 -14.96
N PRO A 759 8.09 -5.87 -15.57
CA PRO A 759 9.25 -5.51 -16.37
C PRO A 759 10.58 -5.53 -15.60
N GLN A 760 10.55 -5.15 -14.32
CA GLN A 760 11.75 -5.15 -13.47
C GLN A 760 12.27 -6.57 -13.24
N ILE A 761 11.36 -7.52 -13.04
CA ILE A 761 11.69 -8.93 -12.85
C ILE A 761 12.14 -9.57 -14.17
N LEU A 762 11.43 -9.31 -15.27
CA LEU A 762 11.79 -9.82 -16.59
C LEU A 762 13.19 -9.40 -17.00
N ARG A 763 13.58 -8.14 -16.77
CA ARG A 763 14.90 -7.61 -17.12
C ARG A 763 16.07 -8.27 -16.40
N GLU A 764 15.84 -8.98 -15.30
CA GLU A 764 16.89 -9.80 -14.65
C GLU A 764 17.20 -11.09 -15.41
N ALA A 765 16.31 -11.55 -16.30
CA ALA A 765 16.52 -12.77 -17.07
C ALA A 765 17.60 -12.62 -18.15
N ASP A 766 18.34 -13.71 -18.40
CA ASP A 766 19.22 -13.88 -19.55
C ASP A 766 18.48 -14.52 -20.72
N VAL A 767 17.46 -15.30 -20.42
CA VAL A 767 16.59 -15.96 -21.39
C VAL A 767 15.23 -16.24 -20.76
N ALA A 768 14.16 -16.15 -21.56
CA ALA A 768 12.81 -16.57 -21.18
C ALA A 768 12.41 -17.82 -21.96
N VAL A 769 11.69 -18.75 -21.31
CA VAL A 769 11.35 -20.07 -21.89
C VAL A 769 9.86 -20.34 -21.77
N PHE A 770 9.21 -20.56 -22.92
CA PHE A 770 7.78 -20.84 -23.04
C PHE A 770 7.53 -22.04 -23.97
N PRO A 771 7.73 -23.29 -23.52
CA PRO A 771 7.50 -24.49 -24.33
C PRO A 771 6.05 -24.93 -24.26
N ASN A 772 5.13 -24.01 -24.51
CA ASN A 772 3.71 -24.23 -24.32
C ASN A 772 3.19 -25.30 -25.31
N ARG A 773 2.38 -26.21 -24.80
CA ARG A 773 1.69 -27.18 -25.65
C ARG A 773 0.61 -26.53 -26.49
N ALA A 774 -0.02 -25.52 -25.97
CA ALA A 774 -1.00 -24.69 -26.71
C ALA A 774 -1.18 -23.28 -26.12
N GLU A 775 -1.52 -22.37 -27.00
CA GLU A 775 -1.97 -20.99 -26.72
C GLU A 775 -3.11 -20.60 -27.63
N GLY A 776 -4.25 -20.24 -27.02
CA GLY A 776 -5.41 -19.74 -27.76
C GLY A 776 -5.21 -18.29 -28.26
N GLY A 777 -4.42 -17.50 -27.53
CA GLY A 777 -3.94 -16.17 -27.94
C GLY A 777 -2.46 -16.21 -28.32
N THR A 778 -1.74 -15.15 -28.01
CA THR A 778 -0.32 -14.98 -28.36
C THR A 778 0.61 -15.07 -27.15
N ASN A 779 0.15 -15.49 -25.98
CA ASN A 779 0.90 -15.54 -24.74
C ASN A 779 1.46 -14.18 -24.29
N LEU A 780 0.67 -13.45 -23.51
CA LEU A 780 1.01 -12.10 -23.08
C LEU A 780 2.39 -12.01 -22.37
N VAL A 781 2.74 -13.00 -21.51
CA VAL A 781 4.02 -13.01 -20.78
C VAL A 781 5.21 -13.21 -21.73
N ALA A 782 5.04 -14.01 -22.79
CA ALA A 782 6.06 -14.15 -23.82
C ALA A 782 6.22 -12.84 -24.63
N MET A 783 5.12 -12.17 -24.98
CA MET A 783 5.15 -10.87 -25.64
C MET A 783 5.85 -9.80 -24.78
N GLU A 784 5.55 -9.77 -23.50
CA GLU A 784 6.19 -8.88 -22.51
C GLU A 784 7.70 -9.14 -22.39
N SER A 785 8.11 -10.42 -22.41
CA SER A 785 9.54 -10.81 -22.42
C SER A 785 10.24 -10.33 -23.69
N LEU A 786 9.64 -10.56 -24.87
CA LEU A 786 10.13 -10.07 -26.15
C LEU A 786 10.24 -8.53 -26.18
N ALA A 787 9.23 -7.85 -25.64
CA ALA A 787 9.20 -6.38 -25.57
C ALA A 787 10.27 -5.81 -24.64
N CYS A 788 10.64 -6.51 -23.57
CA CYS A 788 11.75 -6.16 -22.70
C CYS A 788 13.14 -6.44 -23.32
N GLY A 789 13.19 -7.04 -24.52
CA GLY A 789 14.42 -7.36 -25.19
C GLY A 789 15.10 -8.62 -24.66
N ILE A 790 14.36 -9.50 -23.97
CA ILE A 790 14.87 -10.75 -23.42
C ILE A 790 14.92 -11.80 -24.55
N PRO A 791 16.07 -12.48 -24.75
CA PRO A 791 16.13 -13.62 -25.64
C PRO A 791 15.08 -14.67 -25.25
N THR A 792 14.17 -15.04 -26.17
CA THR A 792 13.01 -15.84 -25.82
C THR A 792 12.96 -17.13 -26.64
N ILE A 793 12.78 -18.26 -25.95
CA ILE A 793 12.58 -19.60 -26.51
C ILE A 793 11.07 -19.87 -26.52
N LEU A 794 10.50 -20.18 -27.70
CA LEU A 794 9.07 -20.35 -27.93
C LEU A 794 8.77 -21.67 -28.63
N SER A 795 7.74 -22.40 -28.20
CA SER A 795 7.20 -23.53 -28.93
C SER A 795 6.63 -23.08 -30.29
N ALA A 796 6.99 -23.83 -31.36
CA ALA A 796 6.50 -23.53 -32.73
C ALA A 796 5.15 -24.21 -32.99
N ASN A 797 4.14 -23.86 -32.19
CA ASN A 797 2.77 -24.35 -32.30
C ASN A 797 1.73 -23.26 -31.99
N THR A 798 0.49 -23.51 -32.34
CA THR A 798 -0.72 -22.75 -32.00
C THR A 798 -0.52 -21.22 -32.06
N GLY A 799 -0.97 -20.45 -31.07
CA GLY A 799 -0.88 -18.99 -31.08
C GLY A 799 0.55 -18.43 -31.01
N HIS A 800 1.54 -19.23 -30.57
CA HIS A 800 2.95 -18.79 -30.62
C HIS A 800 3.46 -18.59 -32.05
N LEU A 801 2.85 -19.25 -33.04
CA LEU A 801 3.22 -19.07 -34.46
C LEU A 801 3.11 -17.60 -34.91
N ASP A 802 2.20 -16.83 -34.35
CA ASP A 802 2.04 -15.41 -34.64
C ASP A 802 3.23 -14.56 -34.15
N LEU A 803 3.99 -15.02 -33.16
CA LEU A 803 5.16 -14.34 -32.57
C LEU A 803 6.48 -14.78 -33.24
N ILE A 804 6.51 -15.98 -33.84
CA ILE A 804 7.75 -16.55 -34.37
C ILE A 804 8.07 -15.90 -35.71
N GLN A 805 9.14 -15.11 -35.71
CA GLN A 805 9.73 -14.54 -36.90
C GLN A 805 11.21 -14.92 -36.98
N PRO A 806 11.79 -14.99 -38.20
CA PRO A 806 13.22 -15.22 -38.38
C PRO A 806 14.05 -14.24 -37.52
N ASP A 807 15.02 -14.74 -36.79
CA ASP A 807 16.00 -13.96 -36.04
C ASP A 807 15.47 -13.12 -34.85
N LEU A 808 14.21 -13.31 -34.42
CA LEU A 808 13.65 -12.61 -33.26
C LEU A 808 13.60 -13.47 -31.99
N CYS A 809 13.52 -14.78 -32.13
CA CYS A 809 13.39 -15.74 -31.03
C CYS A 809 14.13 -17.04 -31.35
N TYR A 810 14.06 -17.97 -30.40
CA TYR A 810 14.59 -19.34 -30.53
C TYR A 810 13.41 -20.31 -30.60
N PRO A 811 12.95 -20.70 -31.81
CA PRO A 811 11.77 -21.54 -31.94
C PRO A 811 12.09 -23.00 -31.67
N LEU A 812 11.23 -23.67 -30.88
CA LEU A 812 11.23 -25.10 -30.65
C LEU A 812 10.39 -25.75 -31.76
N ARG A 813 11.04 -26.37 -32.72
CA ARG A 813 10.42 -26.90 -33.95
C ARG A 813 10.00 -28.34 -33.83
N THR A 814 10.67 -29.08 -32.93
CA THR A 814 10.35 -30.49 -32.69
C THR A 814 9.15 -30.53 -31.73
N GLN A 815 8.00 -30.88 -32.28
CA GLN A 815 6.73 -30.92 -31.59
C GLN A 815 6.18 -32.38 -31.66
N HIS A 816 6.09 -32.99 -30.47
CA HIS A 816 5.52 -34.32 -30.35
C HIS A 816 4.01 -34.28 -30.12
N GLN A 817 3.35 -35.40 -30.25
CA GLN A 817 1.92 -35.51 -29.98
C GLN A 817 1.65 -35.29 -28.47
N VAL A 818 0.71 -34.40 -28.19
CA VAL A 818 0.33 -34.11 -26.80
C VAL A 818 -0.58 -35.21 -26.24
N ILE A 819 -0.32 -35.62 -25.03
CA ILE A 819 -1.22 -36.49 -24.26
C ILE A 819 -2.35 -35.59 -23.75
N GLY A 820 -3.57 -35.77 -24.27
CA GLY A 820 -4.75 -35.05 -23.80
C GLY A 820 -5.12 -35.38 -22.36
N ASN A 821 -5.83 -34.50 -21.71
CA ASN A 821 -6.42 -34.72 -20.38
C ASN A 821 -7.93 -34.41 -20.40
N GLU A 822 -8.63 -34.74 -19.34
CA GLU A 822 -10.09 -34.53 -19.22
C GLU A 822 -10.54 -33.05 -19.25
N HIS A 823 -9.59 -32.14 -19.08
CA HIS A 823 -9.89 -30.70 -19.00
C HIS A 823 -10.04 -30.06 -20.39
N TYR A 824 -9.37 -30.58 -21.40
CA TYR A 824 -9.41 -30.03 -22.78
C TYR A 824 -10.04 -31.02 -23.77
N ARG A 825 -10.92 -30.51 -24.61
CA ARG A 825 -11.57 -31.25 -25.67
C ARG A 825 -10.85 -31.01 -26.99
N GLY A 826 -10.18 -32.07 -27.48
CA GLY A 826 -9.33 -31.99 -28.64
C GLY A 826 -7.99 -31.27 -28.38
N THR A 827 -7.01 -31.69 -29.16
CA THR A 827 -5.63 -31.16 -29.10
C THR A 827 -5.07 -30.95 -30.51
N GLU A 828 -5.92 -30.57 -31.45
CA GLU A 828 -5.54 -30.39 -32.84
C GLU A 828 -4.63 -29.17 -33.00
N GLY A 829 -3.44 -29.36 -33.53
CA GLY A 829 -2.41 -28.36 -33.67
C GLY A 829 -1.61 -28.08 -32.37
N TRP A 830 -1.95 -28.74 -31.26
CA TRP A 830 -1.09 -28.76 -30.08
C TRP A 830 0.21 -29.51 -30.36
N GLY A 831 1.28 -29.11 -29.64
CA GLY A 831 2.57 -29.76 -29.76
C GLY A 831 3.32 -29.79 -28.43
N GLU A 832 3.89 -30.92 -28.07
CA GLU A 832 4.80 -31.08 -26.96
C GLU A 832 6.23 -30.81 -27.43
N SER A 833 6.86 -29.78 -26.97
CA SER A 833 8.23 -29.40 -27.31
C SER A 833 9.21 -30.44 -26.75
N ASP A 834 10.18 -30.82 -27.55
CA ASP A 834 11.24 -31.75 -27.13
C ASP A 834 12.15 -31.14 -26.07
N VAL A 835 12.37 -31.86 -24.97
CA VAL A 835 13.18 -31.38 -23.82
C VAL A 835 14.63 -31.13 -24.23
N GLU A 836 15.23 -32.01 -25.06
CA GLU A 836 16.61 -31.85 -25.51
C GLU A 836 16.75 -30.63 -26.41
N GLU A 837 15.76 -30.33 -27.27
CA GLU A 837 15.76 -29.10 -28.09
C GLU A 837 15.69 -27.85 -27.19
N VAL A 838 14.91 -27.87 -26.11
CA VAL A 838 14.91 -26.73 -25.12
C VAL A 838 16.31 -26.55 -24.54
N VAL A 839 16.98 -27.68 -24.15
CA VAL A 839 18.36 -27.65 -23.64
C VAL A 839 19.32 -27.09 -24.69
N GLU A 840 19.20 -27.52 -25.95
CA GLU A 840 20.05 -27.03 -27.06
C GLU A 840 19.89 -25.53 -27.26
N GLN A 841 18.67 -25.00 -27.24
CA GLN A 841 18.42 -23.57 -27.35
C GLN A 841 18.98 -22.81 -26.15
N LEU A 842 18.85 -23.31 -24.92
CA LEU A 842 19.47 -22.75 -23.74
C LEU A 842 21.00 -22.71 -23.87
N GLU A 843 21.63 -23.78 -24.33
CA GLU A 843 23.08 -23.87 -24.60
C GLU A 843 23.51 -22.85 -25.66
N GLN A 844 22.72 -22.66 -26.71
CA GLN A 844 22.98 -21.64 -27.74
C GLN A 844 22.97 -20.26 -27.16
N VAL A 845 21.94 -19.88 -26.40
CA VAL A 845 21.83 -18.58 -25.71
C VAL A 845 23.00 -18.38 -24.73
N TYR A 846 23.34 -19.44 -23.97
CA TYR A 846 24.44 -19.39 -23.00
C TYR A 846 25.80 -19.14 -23.64
N ARG A 847 26.10 -19.82 -24.78
CA ARG A 847 27.40 -19.73 -25.48
C ARG A 847 27.54 -18.45 -26.30
N ASP A 848 26.48 -18.00 -26.99
CA ASP A 848 26.49 -16.82 -27.86
C ASP A 848 25.58 -15.72 -27.31
N ARG A 849 26.09 -15.02 -26.28
CA ARG A 849 25.41 -13.88 -25.65
C ARG A 849 25.18 -12.71 -26.60
N SER A 850 26.08 -12.54 -27.58
CA SER A 850 26.00 -11.43 -28.55
C SER A 850 24.83 -11.64 -29.50
N GLU A 851 24.67 -12.86 -30.05
CA GLU A 851 23.55 -13.19 -30.90
C GLU A 851 22.24 -13.19 -30.11
N ALA A 852 22.23 -13.68 -28.86
CA ALA A 852 21.08 -13.63 -27.98
C ALA A 852 20.60 -12.18 -27.74
N GLN A 853 21.52 -11.28 -27.43
CA GLN A 853 21.22 -9.86 -27.25
C GLN A 853 20.74 -9.20 -28.54
N ARG A 854 21.31 -9.56 -29.68
CA ARG A 854 20.86 -9.05 -31.00
C ARG A 854 19.42 -9.46 -31.26
N ARG A 855 19.07 -10.75 -31.05
CA ARG A 855 17.67 -11.25 -31.22
C ARG A 855 16.71 -10.57 -30.25
N GLY A 856 17.08 -10.45 -28.99
CA GLY A 856 16.26 -9.75 -27.99
C GLY A 856 15.97 -8.29 -28.40
N THR A 857 17.01 -7.58 -28.85
CA THR A 857 16.85 -6.20 -29.34
C THR A 857 15.93 -6.10 -30.55
N ALA A 858 16.09 -7.01 -31.54
CA ALA A 858 15.25 -7.06 -32.71
C ALA A 858 13.79 -7.44 -32.36
N ALA A 859 13.60 -8.33 -31.40
CA ALA A 859 12.27 -8.69 -30.87
C ALA A 859 11.59 -7.49 -30.19
N ALA A 860 12.30 -6.72 -29.39
CA ALA A 860 11.75 -5.52 -28.76
C ALA A 860 11.30 -4.48 -29.80
N GLN A 861 12.07 -4.29 -30.87
CA GLN A 861 11.68 -3.43 -32.00
C GLN A 861 10.44 -3.95 -32.72
N PHE A 862 10.36 -5.24 -32.96
CA PHE A 862 9.19 -5.86 -33.56
C PHE A 862 7.92 -5.67 -32.72
N MET A 863 8.04 -5.81 -31.42
CA MET A 863 6.91 -5.65 -30.49
C MET A 863 6.37 -4.21 -30.41
N GLN A 864 7.09 -3.19 -30.91
CA GLN A 864 6.56 -1.83 -31.06
C GLN A 864 5.34 -1.76 -32.01
N ASN A 865 5.17 -2.73 -32.90
CA ASN A 865 4.03 -2.84 -33.80
C ASN A 865 2.85 -3.60 -33.16
N TRP A 866 3.00 -4.05 -31.91
CA TRP A 866 2.02 -4.85 -31.19
C TRP A 866 1.50 -4.14 -29.93
N THR A 867 1.45 -2.80 -29.93
CA THR A 867 0.97 -2.04 -28.77
C THR A 867 -0.55 -2.16 -28.62
N TRP A 868 -1.05 -2.00 -27.42
CA TRP A 868 -2.49 -1.96 -27.14
C TRP A 868 -3.20 -0.91 -27.99
N GLU A 869 -2.58 0.22 -28.24
CA GLU A 869 -3.15 1.26 -29.12
C GLU A 869 -3.42 0.71 -30.52
N ILE A 870 -2.44 0.06 -31.14
CA ILE A 870 -2.57 -0.52 -32.48
C ILE A 870 -3.63 -1.63 -32.49
N GLN A 871 -3.66 -2.50 -31.46
CA GLN A 871 -4.61 -3.61 -31.42
C GLN A 871 -6.05 -3.13 -31.19
N VAL A 872 -6.25 -2.09 -30.36
CA VAL A 872 -7.59 -1.50 -30.18
C VAL A 872 -8.05 -0.78 -31.44
N GLN A 873 -7.17 -0.11 -32.17
CA GLN A 873 -7.52 0.47 -33.49
C GLN A 873 -7.92 -0.62 -34.50
N ARG A 874 -7.25 -1.79 -34.50
CA ARG A 874 -7.65 -2.95 -35.33
C ARG A 874 -9.02 -3.49 -34.90
N SER A 875 -9.28 -3.59 -33.57
CA SER A 875 -10.60 -3.96 -33.07
C SER A 875 -11.69 -3.01 -33.55
N LEU A 876 -11.47 -1.70 -33.46
CA LEU A 876 -12.44 -0.71 -33.93
C LEU A 876 -12.68 -0.79 -35.43
N LYS A 877 -11.65 -1.11 -36.23
CA LYS A 877 -11.81 -1.34 -37.64
C LYS A 877 -12.70 -2.56 -37.94
N VAL A 878 -12.52 -3.64 -37.15
CA VAL A 878 -13.36 -4.85 -37.23
C VAL A 878 -14.79 -4.57 -36.82
N LEU A 879 -15.02 -3.58 -35.94
CA LEU A 879 -16.31 -3.21 -35.40
C LEU A 879 -16.96 -2.01 -36.11
N ALA A 880 -16.35 -1.49 -37.17
CA ALA A 880 -16.80 -0.26 -37.82
C ALA A 880 -18.26 -0.30 -38.31
N ASP A 881 -18.75 -1.48 -38.72
CA ASP A 881 -20.13 -1.67 -39.16
C ASP A 881 -21.16 -1.55 -38.02
N PHE A 882 -20.73 -1.67 -36.77
CA PHE A 882 -21.58 -1.63 -35.59
C PHE A 882 -21.45 -0.29 -34.81
N LEU A 883 -20.43 0.49 -35.13
CA LEU A 883 -20.17 1.82 -34.63
C LEU A 883 -20.68 2.89 -35.57
#